data_65d6c064f860566895f5b2e836770e30
#
_entry.id   65d6c064f860566895f5b2e836770e30
#
_cell.length_a   1.000
_cell.length_b   1.000
_cell.length_c   1.000
_cell.angle_alpha   90.00
_cell.angle_beta   90.00
_cell.angle_gamma   90.00
#
_symmetry.space_group_name_H-M   'P 1'
#
loop_
_entity.id
_entity.type
_entity.pdbx_description
1 polymer ?
#
loop_
_entity_poly.entity_id
_entity_poly.type
_entity_poly.pdbx_seq_one_letter_code
_entity_poly.pdbx_strand_id
1 'polypeptide(L)'
;MTSFSKYLVYAVLAAVSCMSLHAQEHAVQDTLSPAVKTDSRRIEMTIGNIKTDIEGIKAVISPMGEGDPIRWAQGMPGVTTGADGTTSMYVRGGNAGNNMFTLDGVPVYGYSHILGLTTIIPNDVIDDVSLSKGGFDGSENNFTAAHMRIVTKDAVGRYRSSFAVNNFLASAYTEGPVGKKLSYVLSARVSPLTYEYHAVRKFLPHMLGGLDNFNAKVGDLYGKLHFQVNEKSSLDASFLGSMDSYGYDTQGDSHDEMSWDNLLGIVRYRFDGEVTSFSLTASANRYGSRQKQDKTYRGEVSHYSLRSSLMEYGLKAGLQHRFLDDRLVIGEGLNLRYGRFAPGQIGEDTRTSNTMLSTLWLQAEYNIPEKLSAKAVIRGNRFRNYNLLTEEKRPAPYRKKGSHMDPEYSLSLKWNFIRNLAFEATFDKMMQYYHTLEGMPVGWSLDMVVPTGEKVLPESSVQGSAGFSGSFGAHEISMGGFYKKMENLIYYKYSQALFSGVLAEWERHVELGNGRSYGLEALYEFEHKDWYARVSYTLSKTTREDFPSFYEGKPFHARFDRRHVLNAVAQWKGVSASFILQSGHWENGAAETYNMPFFGPDPEWTANYYSGVSNYQMPMVMRLDLGYQFGFRTGKVEHDVNIGVCNVTNHFNPFMLYFDAKTEGWKMIALLPVLPNFSYRVSF
;
A
#
# COMPACT_ATOMS: atom_id res chain seq x y z
N MET A 1 14.85 6.93 22.01
CA MET A 1 14.61 5.99 20.91
C MET A 1 15.28 4.63 21.09
N THR A 2 16.24 4.46 21.97
CA THR A 2 16.91 3.17 22.30
C THR A 2 16.05 2.16 23.08
N SER A 3 14.89 2.56 23.61
CA SER A 3 14.06 1.66 24.40
C SER A 3 13.13 0.77 23.58
N PHE A 4 12.52 1.30 22.51
CA PHE A 4 11.53 0.54 21.71
C PHE A 4 12.15 -0.68 21.00
N SER A 5 13.35 -0.53 20.41
CA SER A 5 14.07 -1.63 19.78
C SER A 5 14.45 -2.76 20.77
N LYS A 6 14.81 -2.37 22.01
CA LYS A 6 15.04 -3.36 23.08
C LYS A 6 13.75 -4.05 23.53
N TYR A 7 12.65 -3.30 23.64
CA TYR A 7 11.35 -3.88 23.99
C TYR A 7 10.78 -4.78 22.89
N LEU A 8 11.02 -4.48 21.61
CA LEU A 8 10.64 -5.36 20.51
C LEU A 8 11.39 -6.70 20.57
N VAL A 9 12.70 -6.67 20.78
CA VAL A 9 13.52 -7.88 20.96
C VAL A 9 13.12 -8.64 22.22
N TYR A 10 12.84 -7.95 23.33
CA TYR A 10 12.35 -8.59 24.56
C TYR A 10 10.92 -9.13 24.41
N ALA A 11 10.05 -8.50 23.64
CA ALA A 11 8.72 -8.99 23.34
C ALA A 11 8.77 -10.28 22.50
N VAL A 12 9.67 -10.34 21.50
CA VAL A 12 9.93 -11.56 20.72
C VAL A 12 10.51 -12.67 21.61
N LEU A 13 11.49 -12.36 22.45
CA LEU A 13 12.08 -13.32 23.39
C LEU A 13 11.09 -13.75 24.48
N ALA A 14 10.24 -12.86 24.99
CA ALA A 14 9.21 -13.18 25.97
C ALA A 14 8.09 -14.03 25.35
N ALA A 15 7.69 -13.76 24.10
CA ALA A 15 6.76 -14.62 23.36
C ALA A 15 7.32 -16.03 23.17
N VAL A 16 8.61 -16.15 22.84
CA VAL A 16 9.32 -17.44 22.75
C VAL A 16 9.39 -18.14 24.11
N SER A 17 9.63 -17.42 25.21
CA SER A 17 9.72 -17.99 26.56
C SER A 17 8.35 -18.40 27.14
N CYS A 18 7.28 -17.70 26.83
CA CYS A 18 5.92 -18.09 27.20
C CYS A 18 5.42 -19.33 26.47
N MET A 19 5.92 -19.59 25.26
CA MET A 19 5.56 -20.80 24.48
C MET A 19 6.10 -22.09 25.06
N SER A 20 7.21 -22.07 25.82
CA SER A 20 7.81 -23.25 26.38
C SER A 20 7.15 -23.78 27.69
N LEU A 21 6.20 -23.04 28.25
CA LEU A 21 5.63 -23.34 29.58
C LEU A 21 4.21 -23.91 29.57
N HIS A 22 3.52 -24.03 28.40
CA HIS A 22 2.12 -24.49 28.35
C HIS A 22 1.82 -25.60 27.33
N ALA A 23 2.74 -26.52 27.09
CA ALA A 23 2.44 -27.73 26.34
C ALA A 23 1.96 -28.84 27.32
N GLN A 24 0.81 -28.66 27.97
CA GLN A 24 0.08 -29.72 28.62
C GLN A 24 -1.26 -29.97 27.93
N GLU A 25 -1.43 -31.21 27.52
CA GLU A 25 -2.56 -31.78 26.80
C GLU A 25 -3.90 -31.56 27.51
N HIS A 26 -4.86 -30.98 26.83
CA HIS A 26 -6.26 -31.34 26.99
C HIS A 26 -6.87 -31.54 25.59
N ALA A 27 -7.01 -32.80 25.21
CA ALA A 27 -7.81 -33.22 24.08
C ALA A 27 -9.29 -32.93 24.41
N VAL A 28 -9.88 -31.92 23.77
CA VAL A 28 -11.33 -31.75 23.70
C VAL A 28 -11.79 -32.32 22.36
N GLN A 29 -12.65 -33.36 22.49
CA GLN A 29 -13.27 -34.01 21.34
C GLN A 29 -14.06 -33.01 20.48
N ASP A 30 -13.73 -33.02 19.20
CA ASP A 30 -14.36 -32.32 18.11
C ASP A 30 -15.81 -32.76 17.92
N THR A 31 -16.78 -31.85 18.15
CA THR A 31 -18.15 -31.96 17.68
C THR A 31 -18.62 -30.66 17.05
N LEU A 32 -17.83 -30.12 16.13
CA LEU A 32 -18.28 -29.18 15.14
C LEU A 32 -18.00 -29.77 13.77
N SER A 33 -19.06 -30.10 13.04
CA SER A 33 -18.98 -30.45 11.63
C SER A 33 -18.11 -29.42 10.92
N PRO A 34 -17.09 -29.85 10.14
CA PRO A 34 -16.36 -28.90 9.33
C PRO A 34 -17.38 -28.24 8.41
N ALA A 35 -17.46 -26.91 8.47
CA ALA A 35 -18.15 -26.17 7.42
C ALA A 35 -17.53 -26.65 6.11
N VAL A 36 -18.37 -27.28 5.29
CA VAL A 36 -17.97 -27.72 3.94
C VAL A 36 -17.52 -26.46 3.23
N LYS A 37 -16.20 -26.31 3.05
CA LYS A 37 -15.66 -25.32 2.13
C LYS A 37 -16.18 -25.71 0.76
N THR A 38 -17.30 -25.14 0.39
CA THR A 38 -17.76 -25.12 -0.99
C THR A 38 -16.66 -24.42 -1.78
N ASP A 39 -16.03 -25.16 -2.69
CA ASP A 39 -15.17 -24.73 -3.80
C ASP A 39 -14.68 -23.27 -3.69
N SER A 40 -13.75 -22.98 -2.77
CA SER A 40 -13.25 -21.63 -2.54
C SER A 40 -12.24 -21.34 -3.63
N ARG A 41 -12.67 -20.63 -4.65
CA ARG A 41 -11.80 -20.09 -5.69
C ARG A 41 -10.81 -19.12 -5.05
N ARG A 42 -9.57 -19.13 -5.53
CA ARG A 42 -8.51 -18.25 -5.02
C ARG A 42 -8.82 -16.77 -5.23
N ILE A 43 -9.58 -16.42 -6.26
CA ILE A 43 -9.95 -15.04 -6.56
C ILE A 43 -11.45 -14.97 -6.86
N GLU A 44 -12.12 -14.03 -6.19
CA GLU A 44 -13.46 -13.58 -6.56
C GLU A 44 -13.32 -12.28 -7.33
N MET A 45 -13.83 -12.20 -8.57
CA MET A 45 -13.64 -11.04 -9.41
C MET A 45 -14.93 -10.47 -9.99
N THR A 46 -14.94 -9.13 -9.97
CA THR A 46 -15.81 -8.28 -10.78
C THR A 46 -14.95 -7.21 -11.44
N ILE A 47 -15.49 -6.48 -12.41
CA ILE A 47 -14.79 -5.34 -13.05
C ILE A 47 -14.37 -4.28 -12.03
N GLY A 48 -15.20 -4.06 -11.00
CA GLY A 48 -14.97 -3.04 -9.97
C GLY A 48 -14.18 -3.56 -8.77
N ASN A 49 -14.23 -4.85 -8.45
CA ASN A 49 -13.65 -5.40 -7.22
C ASN A 49 -13.04 -6.78 -7.46
N ILE A 50 -11.85 -6.98 -6.91
CA ILE A 50 -11.13 -8.26 -6.94
C ILE A 50 -10.76 -8.61 -5.50
N LYS A 51 -11.14 -9.82 -5.06
CA LYS A 51 -10.90 -10.31 -3.71
C LYS A 51 -10.13 -11.62 -3.75
N THR A 52 -9.26 -11.83 -2.77
CA THR A 52 -8.50 -13.08 -2.59
C THR A 52 -8.27 -13.37 -1.11
N ASP A 53 -7.98 -14.61 -0.82
CA ASP A 53 -7.48 -15.08 0.46
C ASP A 53 -5.93 -15.15 0.48
N ILE A 54 -5.37 -15.65 1.56
CA ILE A 54 -3.92 -15.79 1.74
C ILE A 54 -3.27 -16.73 0.70
N GLU A 55 -3.99 -17.72 0.19
CA GLU A 55 -3.44 -18.67 -0.80
C GLU A 55 -3.26 -18.00 -2.17
N GLY A 56 -4.19 -17.12 -2.56
CA GLY A 56 -4.04 -16.31 -3.78
C GLY A 56 -2.90 -15.29 -3.67
N ILE A 57 -2.60 -14.78 -2.47
CA ILE A 57 -1.45 -13.91 -2.21
C ILE A 57 -0.14 -14.69 -2.34
N LYS A 58 -0.05 -15.89 -1.76
CA LYS A 58 1.13 -16.78 -1.84
C LYS A 58 1.43 -17.25 -3.26
N ALA A 59 0.44 -17.23 -4.15
CA ALA A 59 0.64 -17.59 -5.56
C ALA A 59 1.62 -16.66 -6.29
N VAL A 60 1.83 -15.43 -5.79
CA VAL A 60 2.73 -14.44 -6.41
C VAL A 60 4.11 -14.53 -5.78
N ILE A 61 5.13 -14.80 -6.59
CA ILE A 61 6.53 -14.81 -6.15
C ILE A 61 6.95 -13.39 -5.79
N SER A 62 7.56 -13.24 -4.63
CA SER A 62 8.09 -11.98 -4.12
C SER A 62 9.60 -12.08 -3.93
N PRO A 63 10.36 -10.98 -4.06
CA PRO A 63 11.78 -10.94 -3.70
C PRO A 63 12.07 -11.38 -2.26
N MET A 64 11.07 -11.32 -1.39
CA MET A 64 11.14 -11.74 0.00
C MET A 64 11.02 -13.26 0.20
N GLY A 65 10.69 -14.04 -0.85
CA GLY A 65 10.42 -15.47 -0.73
C GLY A 65 9.05 -15.80 -0.10
N GLU A 66 8.24 -14.79 0.23
CA GLU A 66 6.87 -14.91 0.75
C GLU A 66 5.92 -14.10 -0.10
N GLY A 67 4.62 -14.45 -0.12
CA GLY A 67 3.60 -13.64 -0.76
C GLY A 67 3.51 -12.24 -0.12
N ASP A 68 3.01 -11.26 -0.88
CA ASP A 68 2.77 -9.90 -0.38
C ASP A 68 1.46 -9.38 -0.99
N PRO A 69 0.51 -8.85 -0.17
CA PRO A 69 -0.79 -8.40 -0.65
C PRO A 69 -0.70 -7.26 -1.66
N ILE A 70 0.30 -6.38 -1.55
CA ILE A 70 0.49 -5.29 -2.51
C ILE A 70 1.03 -5.84 -3.84
N ARG A 71 1.94 -6.81 -3.78
CA ARG A 71 2.43 -7.50 -4.99
C ARG A 71 1.30 -8.23 -5.71
N TRP A 72 0.42 -8.87 -4.95
CA TRP A 72 -0.77 -9.47 -5.52
C TRP A 72 -1.62 -8.41 -6.24
N ALA A 73 -1.91 -7.28 -5.60
CA ALA A 73 -2.68 -6.18 -6.19
C ALA A 73 -2.00 -5.57 -7.42
N GLN A 74 -0.67 -5.44 -7.43
CA GLN A 74 0.11 -4.98 -8.58
C GLN A 74 -0.02 -5.91 -9.81
N GLY A 75 -0.31 -7.19 -9.60
CA GLY A 75 -0.59 -8.16 -10.66
C GLY A 75 -2.00 -8.08 -11.23
N MET A 76 -2.88 -7.17 -10.75
CA MET A 76 -4.26 -7.06 -11.21
C MET A 76 -4.40 -6.11 -12.40
N PRO A 77 -5.41 -6.31 -13.27
CA PRO A 77 -5.64 -5.42 -14.41
C PRO A 77 -6.02 -4.00 -13.92
N GLY A 78 -5.59 -2.98 -14.67
CA GLY A 78 -5.78 -1.57 -14.33
C GLY A 78 -4.78 -1.04 -13.31
N VAL A 79 -3.83 -1.86 -12.86
CA VAL A 79 -2.77 -1.47 -11.92
C VAL A 79 -1.44 -1.40 -12.66
N THR A 80 -0.73 -0.28 -12.50
CA THR A 80 0.66 -0.12 -12.94
C THR A 80 1.56 0.06 -11.73
N THR A 81 2.81 -0.39 -11.85
CA THR A 81 3.80 -0.23 -10.78
C THR A 81 4.67 1.00 -11.04
N GLY A 82 5.26 1.54 -10.00
CA GLY A 82 6.35 2.50 -10.12
C GLY A 82 7.64 1.84 -10.59
N ALA A 83 8.67 1.92 -9.80
CA ALA A 83 9.90 1.18 -10.05
C ALA A 83 9.72 -0.32 -9.80
N ASP A 84 10.45 -1.15 -10.56
CA ASP A 84 10.41 -2.60 -10.37
C ASP A 84 10.89 -2.97 -8.97
N GLY A 85 10.17 -3.86 -8.34
CA GLY A 85 10.49 -4.32 -7.00
C GLY A 85 9.92 -3.45 -5.86
N THR A 86 9.21 -2.35 -6.14
CA THR A 86 8.63 -1.48 -5.10
C THR A 86 7.13 -1.71 -4.88
N THR A 87 6.59 -1.22 -3.76
CA THR A 87 5.17 -1.34 -3.41
C THR A 87 4.29 -0.22 -3.97
N SER A 88 4.84 0.72 -4.74
CA SER A 88 4.02 1.77 -5.35
C SER A 88 3.00 1.20 -6.33
N MET A 89 1.79 1.72 -6.29
CA MET A 89 0.66 1.24 -7.07
C MET A 89 -0.12 2.42 -7.65
N TYR A 90 -0.32 2.41 -8.96
CA TYR A 90 -1.05 3.43 -9.71
C TYR A 90 -2.25 2.78 -10.39
N VAL A 91 -3.46 3.10 -9.93
CA VAL A 91 -4.67 2.42 -10.37
C VAL A 91 -5.48 3.31 -11.32
N ARG A 92 -5.74 2.81 -12.53
CA ARG A 92 -6.49 3.52 -13.56
C ARG A 92 -6.04 4.97 -13.71
N GLY A 93 -4.71 5.17 -13.73
CA GLY A 93 -4.08 6.48 -13.93
C GLY A 93 -4.11 7.44 -12.75
N GLY A 94 -4.60 7.04 -11.57
CA GLY A 94 -4.41 7.79 -10.32
C GLY A 94 -2.95 7.74 -9.87
N ASN A 95 -2.51 8.70 -9.05
CA ASN A 95 -1.22 8.66 -8.38
C ASN A 95 -1.21 7.63 -7.26
N ALA A 96 -0.05 7.21 -6.74
CA ALA A 96 0.03 6.25 -5.64
C ALA A 96 -0.71 6.77 -4.40
N GLY A 97 -0.60 8.05 -4.09
CA GLY A 97 -1.31 8.71 -3.00
C GLY A 97 -2.83 8.85 -3.18
N ASN A 98 -3.38 8.49 -4.35
CA ASN A 98 -4.82 8.46 -4.57
C ASN A 98 -5.48 7.13 -4.16
N ASN A 99 -4.69 6.15 -3.73
CA ASN A 99 -5.20 4.90 -3.20
C ASN A 99 -5.34 4.95 -1.68
N MET A 100 -6.36 4.29 -1.16
CA MET A 100 -6.55 4.07 0.27
C MET A 100 -6.18 2.64 0.63
N PHE A 101 -5.31 2.48 1.63
CA PHE A 101 -5.01 1.19 2.25
C PHE A 101 -5.67 1.14 3.62
N THR A 102 -6.41 0.09 3.91
CA THR A 102 -7.03 -0.08 5.22
C THR A 102 -6.73 -1.45 5.82
N LEU A 103 -6.47 -1.45 7.11
CA LEU A 103 -6.43 -2.65 7.96
C LEU A 103 -7.71 -2.67 8.80
N ASP A 104 -8.52 -3.70 8.65
CA ASP A 104 -9.83 -3.80 9.31
C ASP A 104 -10.70 -2.52 9.14
N GLY A 105 -10.64 -1.89 7.96
CA GLY A 105 -11.40 -0.69 7.63
C GLY A 105 -10.89 0.62 8.22
N VAL A 106 -9.69 0.64 8.84
CA VAL A 106 -9.00 1.84 9.32
C VAL A 106 -7.82 2.15 8.42
N PRO A 107 -7.62 3.41 7.97
CA PRO A 107 -6.53 3.78 7.09
C PRO A 107 -5.15 3.45 7.68
N VAL A 108 -4.23 3.02 6.81
CA VAL A 108 -2.81 2.81 7.10
C VAL A 108 -1.99 3.72 6.21
N TYR A 109 -1.15 4.55 6.81
CA TYR A 109 -0.23 5.43 6.10
C TYR A 109 1.18 4.83 6.13
N GLY A 110 1.99 5.06 5.09
CA GLY A 110 3.34 4.55 5.06
C GLY A 110 3.42 3.02 5.26
N TYR A 111 2.74 2.28 4.41
CA TYR A 111 2.42 0.86 4.54
C TYR A 111 3.54 -0.09 4.09
N SER A 112 4.77 0.39 3.87
CA SER A 112 5.87 -0.43 3.35
C SER A 112 7.10 -0.47 4.25
N HIS A 113 7.79 -1.62 4.23
CA HIS A 113 9.10 -1.88 4.79
C HIS A 113 10.18 -1.97 3.72
N ILE A 114 11.45 -1.86 4.14
CA ILE A 114 12.65 -2.15 3.35
C ILE A 114 12.59 -1.40 2.01
N LEU A 115 12.47 -0.06 2.10
CA LEU A 115 12.44 0.82 0.94
C LEU A 115 11.36 0.44 -0.10
N GLY A 116 10.23 -0.08 0.36
CA GLY A 116 9.12 -0.46 -0.51
C GLY A 116 9.15 -1.90 -1.02
N LEU A 117 10.00 -2.77 -0.50
CA LEU A 117 10.06 -4.17 -0.94
C LEU A 117 8.92 -5.04 -0.39
N THR A 118 8.36 -4.72 0.76
CA THR A 118 7.25 -5.47 1.37
C THR A 118 6.32 -4.60 2.20
N THR A 119 5.14 -5.09 2.51
CA THR A 119 4.17 -4.41 3.38
C THR A 119 4.52 -4.55 4.87
N ILE A 120 4.09 -3.57 5.68
CA ILE A 120 4.18 -3.62 7.16
C ILE A 120 3.17 -4.60 7.78
N ILE A 121 2.25 -5.18 7.01
CA ILE A 121 1.22 -6.10 7.51
C ILE A 121 1.71 -7.53 7.34
N PRO A 122 1.90 -8.29 8.43
CA PRO A 122 2.34 -9.68 8.35
C PRO A 122 1.32 -10.56 7.64
N ASN A 123 1.76 -11.44 6.73
CA ASN A 123 0.87 -12.34 6.01
C ASN A 123 0.09 -13.29 6.91
N ASP A 124 0.68 -13.70 8.01
CA ASP A 124 0.08 -14.66 8.95
C ASP A 124 -1.21 -14.17 9.61
N VAL A 125 -1.36 -12.83 9.71
CA VAL A 125 -2.55 -12.21 10.33
C VAL A 125 -3.68 -11.93 9.32
N ILE A 126 -3.42 -12.07 8.02
CA ILE A 126 -4.38 -11.75 6.95
C ILE A 126 -5.40 -12.88 6.78
N ASP A 127 -6.68 -12.51 6.77
CA ASP A 127 -7.78 -13.38 6.38
C ASP A 127 -8.12 -13.21 4.90
N ASP A 128 -8.49 -11.99 4.51
CA ASP A 128 -8.76 -11.67 3.11
C ASP A 128 -8.19 -10.30 2.70
N VAL A 129 -7.99 -10.15 1.39
CA VAL A 129 -7.59 -8.90 0.75
C VAL A 129 -8.50 -8.60 -0.42
N SER A 130 -8.94 -7.36 -0.53
CA SER A 130 -9.69 -6.91 -1.70
C SER A 130 -9.11 -5.61 -2.26
N LEU A 131 -9.17 -5.50 -3.60
CA LEU A 131 -8.83 -4.32 -4.37
C LEU A 131 -10.08 -3.83 -5.09
N SER A 132 -10.66 -2.73 -4.61
CA SER A 132 -11.79 -2.05 -5.23
C SER A 132 -11.26 -0.94 -6.15
N LYS A 133 -11.67 -0.97 -7.42
CA LYS A 133 -11.34 0.02 -8.46
C LYS A 133 -12.58 0.77 -8.95
N GLY A 134 -13.76 0.44 -8.42
CA GLY A 134 -15.05 1.02 -8.70
C GLY A 134 -16.16 0.30 -7.94
N GLY A 135 -17.34 0.90 -7.83
CA GLY A 135 -18.44 0.35 -7.05
C GLY A 135 -18.17 0.34 -5.54
N PHE A 136 -17.61 1.42 -5.01
CA PHE A 136 -17.12 1.53 -3.63
C PHE A 136 -18.25 1.48 -2.59
N ASP A 137 -17.94 0.93 -1.41
CA ASP A 137 -18.89 0.81 -0.30
C ASP A 137 -19.10 2.15 0.43
N GLY A 138 -20.25 2.31 1.10
CA GLY A 138 -20.65 3.55 1.76
C GLY A 138 -19.65 4.04 2.80
N SER A 139 -19.04 3.15 3.55
CA SER A 139 -18.07 3.50 4.59
C SER A 139 -16.68 3.89 4.08
N GLU A 140 -16.44 3.79 2.77
CA GLU A 140 -15.15 4.03 2.12
C GLU A 140 -15.11 5.44 1.54
N ASN A 141 -14.15 6.27 1.95
CA ASN A 141 -14.04 7.66 1.54
C ASN A 141 -12.58 8.16 1.56
N ASN A 142 -12.37 9.37 1.07
CA ASN A 142 -11.07 10.07 1.08
C ASN A 142 -9.99 9.42 0.21
N PHE A 143 -10.36 9.03 -1.00
CA PHE A 143 -9.46 8.56 -2.06
C PHE A 143 -10.11 8.78 -3.43
N THR A 144 -9.30 8.80 -4.49
CA THR A 144 -9.81 9.06 -5.84
C THR A 144 -9.43 7.98 -6.85
N ALA A 145 -8.67 6.93 -6.45
CA ALA A 145 -8.26 5.88 -7.39
C ALA A 145 -8.77 4.49 -6.98
N ALA A 146 -8.25 3.92 -5.92
CA ALA A 146 -8.61 2.57 -5.49
C ALA A 146 -8.63 2.46 -3.97
N HIS A 147 -9.35 1.46 -3.48
CA HIS A 147 -9.32 1.06 -2.09
C HIS A 147 -8.80 -0.38 -1.97
N MET A 148 -7.71 -0.55 -1.25
CA MET A 148 -7.18 -1.84 -0.87
C MET A 148 -7.54 -2.12 0.57
N ARG A 149 -8.39 -3.11 0.79
CA ARG A 149 -8.85 -3.53 2.11
C ARG A 149 -8.16 -4.82 2.51
N ILE A 150 -7.54 -4.81 3.68
CA ILE A 150 -6.96 -5.99 4.32
C ILE A 150 -7.78 -6.26 5.57
N VAL A 151 -8.29 -7.49 5.69
CA VAL A 151 -9.03 -7.97 6.85
C VAL A 151 -8.15 -8.95 7.60
N THR A 152 -8.11 -8.82 8.92
CA THR A 152 -7.32 -9.69 9.76
C THR A 152 -8.17 -10.82 10.35
N LYS A 153 -7.53 -11.97 10.57
CA LYS A 153 -8.16 -13.16 11.15
C LYS A 153 -8.77 -12.85 12.52
N ASP A 154 -9.92 -13.44 12.77
CA ASP A 154 -10.39 -13.67 14.12
C ASP A 154 -9.78 -15.01 14.57
N ALA A 155 -9.16 -15.05 15.76
CA ALA A 155 -8.46 -16.25 16.23
C ALA A 155 -9.42 -17.43 16.36
N VAL A 156 -9.01 -18.58 15.88
CA VAL A 156 -9.78 -19.83 15.92
C VAL A 156 -9.60 -20.57 17.25
N GLY A 157 -10.50 -21.47 17.56
CA GLY A 157 -10.56 -22.21 18.82
C GLY A 157 -9.43 -23.21 19.10
N ARG A 158 -8.28 -23.13 18.41
CA ARG A 158 -7.09 -23.96 18.63
C ARG A 158 -5.82 -23.14 18.58
N TYR A 159 -4.80 -23.59 19.31
CA TYR A 159 -3.48 -22.96 19.28
C TYR A 159 -2.75 -23.29 17.96
N ARG A 160 -2.13 -22.27 17.40
CA ARG A 160 -1.17 -22.39 16.30
C ARG A 160 -0.02 -21.44 16.54
N SER A 161 1.18 -21.90 16.24
CA SER A 161 2.36 -21.06 16.30
C SER A 161 3.26 -21.36 15.10
N SER A 162 3.96 -20.36 14.61
CA SER A 162 4.96 -20.54 13.56
C SER A 162 6.13 -19.58 13.71
N PHE A 163 7.29 -20.04 13.25
CA PHE A 163 8.48 -19.21 13.03
C PHE A 163 8.85 -19.31 11.57
N ALA A 164 9.22 -18.20 10.99
CA ALA A 164 9.72 -18.19 9.63
C ALA A 164 10.94 -17.27 9.49
N VAL A 165 11.79 -17.60 8.55
CA VAL A 165 12.92 -16.78 8.13
C VAL A 165 12.94 -16.73 6.61
N ASN A 166 13.13 -15.56 6.05
CA ASN A 166 13.34 -15.34 4.62
C ASN A 166 14.57 -14.45 4.40
N ASN A 167 14.82 -14.05 3.16
CA ASN A 167 16.00 -13.25 2.80
C ASN A 167 16.20 -11.99 3.66
N PHE A 168 15.12 -11.37 4.15
CA PHE A 168 15.19 -10.05 4.76
C PHE A 168 14.48 -9.95 6.10
N LEU A 169 13.67 -10.95 6.49
CA LEU A 169 12.86 -10.92 7.69
C LEU A 169 12.89 -12.25 8.43
N ALA A 170 12.91 -12.16 9.74
CA ALA A 170 12.57 -13.25 10.64
C ALA A 170 11.23 -12.93 11.31
N SER A 171 10.32 -13.88 11.36
CA SER A 171 8.96 -13.71 11.90
C SER A 171 8.60 -14.75 12.93
N ALA A 172 7.75 -14.36 13.87
CA ALA A 172 7.12 -15.21 14.85
C ALA A 172 5.62 -14.92 14.88
N TYR A 173 4.80 -15.94 14.87
CA TYR A 173 3.36 -15.86 14.89
C TYR A 173 2.78 -16.83 15.93
N THR A 174 1.71 -16.40 16.61
CA THR A 174 0.92 -17.27 17.48
C THR A 174 -0.52 -16.80 17.57
N GLU A 175 -1.45 -17.75 17.60
CA GLU A 175 -2.86 -17.54 17.84
C GLU A 175 -3.42 -18.61 18.75
N GLY A 176 -4.52 -18.31 19.44
CA GLY A 176 -5.20 -19.31 20.23
C GLY A 176 -6.29 -18.76 21.15
N PRO A 177 -7.08 -19.64 21.76
CA PRO A 177 -8.10 -19.26 22.72
C PRO A 177 -7.50 -18.93 24.10
N VAL A 178 -8.09 -17.95 24.79
CA VAL A 178 -7.87 -17.67 26.21
C VAL A 178 -9.18 -17.97 26.94
N GLY A 179 -9.45 -19.24 27.17
CA GLY A 179 -10.74 -19.69 27.69
C GLY A 179 -11.83 -19.78 26.61
N LYS A 180 -13.13 -19.61 27.02
CA LYS A 180 -14.26 -19.88 26.13
C LYS A 180 -14.69 -18.70 25.26
N LYS A 181 -14.32 -17.49 25.62
CA LYS A 181 -14.85 -16.25 25.00
C LYS A 181 -13.78 -15.31 24.45
N LEU A 182 -12.55 -15.49 24.84
CA LEU A 182 -11.42 -14.65 24.44
C LEU A 182 -10.45 -15.45 23.58
N SER A 183 -9.98 -14.87 22.51
CA SER A 183 -8.90 -15.39 21.68
C SER A 183 -7.92 -14.28 21.30
N TYR A 184 -6.72 -14.67 20.89
CA TYR A 184 -5.66 -13.74 20.52
C TYR A 184 -4.97 -14.13 19.23
N VAL A 185 -4.44 -13.13 18.54
CA VAL A 185 -3.50 -13.25 17.42
C VAL A 185 -2.31 -12.33 17.71
N LEU A 186 -1.09 -12.84 17.61
CA LEU A 186 0.15 -12.06 17.77
C LEU A 186 1.10 -12.39 16.62
N SER A 187 1.73 -11.37 16.06
CA SER A 187 2.78 -11.52 15.06
C SER A 187 3.87 -10.47 15.27
N ALA A 188 5.13 -10.89 15.10
CA ALA A 188 6.26 -9.98 15.15
C ALA A 188 7.23 -10.31 14.02
N ARG A 189 7.78 -9.27 13.36
CA ARG A 189 8.83 -9.43 12.35
C ARG A 189 9.98 -8.48 12.63
N VAL A 190 11.19 -8.94 12.37
CA VAL A 190 12.42 -8.15 12.46
C VAL A 190 13.32 -8.45 11.27
N SER A 191 14.09 -7.46 10.82
CA SER A 191 15.02 -7.63 9.72
C SER A 191 16.46 -7.74 10.21
N PRO A 192 17.21 -8.77 9.79
CA PRO A 192 18.64 -8.88 10.01
C PRO A 192 19.49 -8.10 8.99
N LEU A 193 18.90 -7.21 8.20
CA LEU A 193 19.48 -6.53 7.03
C LEU A 193 20.87 -5.89 7.31
N THR A 194 21.10 -5.34 8.49
CA THR A 194 22.40 -4.80 8.87
C THR A 194 23.50 -5.89 8.83
N TYR A 195 23.20 -7.06 9.41
CA TYR A 195 24.17 -8.16 9.45
C TYR A 195 24.39 -8.76 8.06
N GLU A 196 23.33 -8.89 7.29
CA GLU A 196 23.37 -9.38 5.91
C GLU A 196 24.21 -8.45 5.02
N TYR A 197 23.98 -7.13 5.12
CA TYR A 197 24.79 -6.14 4.40
C TYR A 197 26.27 -6.27 4.72
N HIS A 198 26.63 -6.33 5.99
CA HIS A 198 28.05 -6.47 6.40
C HIS A 198 28.65 -7.82 5.97
N ALA A 199 27.87 -8.90 6.00
CA ALA A 199 28.32 -10.20 5.50
C ALA A 199 28.55 -10.17 3.98
N VAL A 200 27.60 -9.68 3.20
CA VAL A 200 27.74 -9.57 1.73
C VAL A 200 28.92 -8.66 1.38
N ARG A 201 29.08 -7.52 2.03
CA ARG A 201 30.21 -6.60 1.81
C ARG A 201 31.56 -7.26 2.11
N LYS A 202 31.63 -8.11 3.15
CA LYS A 202 32.86 -8.83 3.50
C LYS A 202 33.26 -9.85 2.43
N PHE A 203 32.28 -10.59 1.87
CA PHE A 203 32.53 -11.66 0.90
C PHE A 203 32.52 -11.19 -0.56
N LEU A 204 31.78 -10.14 -0.86
CA LEU A 204 31.55 -9.59 -2.21
C LEU A 204 31.69 -8.05 -2.21
N PRO A 205 32.86 -7.50 -1.89
CA PRO A 205 33.06 -6.06 -1.69
C PRO A 205 32.74 -5.20 -2.92
N HIS A 206 32.81 -5.79 -4.12
CA HIS A 206 32.54 -5.08 -5.37
C HIS A 206 31.04 -4.95 -5.69
N MET A 207 30.16 -5.73 -5.04
CA MET A 207 28.72 -5.68 -5.29
C MET A 207 28.01 -4.53 -4.57
N LEU A 208 28.53 -4.09 -3.43
CA LEU A 208 27.91 -3.08 -2.56
C LEU A 208 28.84 -1.87 -2.37
N GLY A 209 29.33 -1.32 -3.49
CA GLY A 209 30.19 -0.14 -3.46
C GLY A 209 29.44 1.13 -3.07
N GLY A 210 30.06 1.95 -2.21
CA GLY A 210 29.65 3.34 -2.00
C GLY A 210 28.87 3.67 -0.72
N LEU A 211 28.40 2.68 0.02
CA LEU A 211 27.78 2.92 1.35
C LEU A 211 28.70 2.42 2.45
N ASP A 212 29.12 3.31 3.32
CA ASP A 212 29.89 2.96 4.52
C ASP A 212 28.96 3.03 5.76
N ASN A 213 29.34 2.32 6.83
CA ASN A 213 28.61 2.33 8.11
C ASN A 213 27.10 2.07 8.00
N PHE A 214 26.69 1.25 7.04
CA PHE A 214 25.28 0.93 6.84
C PHE A 214 24.68 0.26 8.07
N ASN A 215 23.56 0.81 8.54
CA ASN A 215 22.77 0.29 9.65
C ASN A 215 21.28 0.39 9.30
N ALA A 216 20.56 -0.71 9.43
CA ALA A 216 19.13 -0.79 9.22
C ALA A 216 18.44 -1.39 10.46
N LYS A 217 17.33 -0.79 10.88
CA LYS A 217 16.44 -1.30 11.93
C LYS A 217 15.04 -1.32 11.36
N VAL A 218 14.55 -2.52 11.08
CA VAL A 218 13.24 -2.73 10.47
C VAL A 218 12.48 -3.77 11.26
N GLY A 219 11.20 -3.51 11.52
CA GLY A 219 10.36 -4.49 12.18
C GLY A 219 8.96 -3.98 12.41
N ASP A 220 8.07 -4.94 12.69
CA ASP A 220 6.68 -4.70 13.05
C ASP A 220 6.20 -5.65 14.14
N LEU A 221 5.12 -5.23 14.77
CA LEU A 221 4.42 -5.98 15.79
C LEU A 221 2.91 -5.78 15.61
N TYR A 222 2.18 -6.86 15.46
CA TYR A 222 0.73 -6.88 15.37
C TYR A 222 0.16 -7.70 16.54
N GLY A 223 -0.96 -7.21 17.09
CA GLY A 223 -1.72 -7.96 18.10
C GLY A 223 -3.20 -7.71 17.95
N LYS A 224 -4.01 -8.76 18.15
CA LYS A 224 -5.48 -8.67 18.17
C LYS A 224 -6.01 -9.54 19.31
N LEU A 225 -6.97 -9.00 20.04
CA LEU A 225 -7.81 -9.70 20.99
C LEU A 225 -9.24 -9.70 20.45
N HIS A 226 -9.84 -10.88 20.37
CA HIS A 226 -11.23 -11.07 20.01
C HIS A 226 -12.00 -11.59 21.21
N PHE A 227 -13.04 -10.85 21.65
CA PHE A 227 -13.88 -11.22 22.77
C PHE A 227 -15.31 -11.42 22.29
N GLN A 228 -15.80 -12.68 22.35
CA GLN A 228 -17.17 -13.05 22.08
C GLN A 228 -18.05 -12.71 23.29
N VAL A 229 -18.75 -11.61 23.26
CA VAL A 229 -19.62 -11.12 24.36
C VAL A 229 -20.79 -12.11 24.55
N ASN A 230 -21.49 -12.39 23.45
CA ASN A 230 -22.57 -13.38 23.33
C ASN A 230 -22.65 -13.86 21.87
N GLU A 231 -23.63 -14.72 21.54
CA GLU A 231 -23.77 -15.29 20.18
C GLU A 231 -23.89 -14.26 19.06
N LYS A 232 -24.41 -13.07 19.36
CA LYS A 232 -24.67 -11.98 18.38
C LYS A 232 -23.71 -10.81 18.50
N SER A 233 -22.82 -10.79 19.50
CA SER A 233 -21.98 -9.62 19.77
C SER A 233 -20.54 -9.97 20.02
N SER A 234 -19.64 -9.24 19.41
CA SER A 234 -18.19 -9.34 19.62
C SER A 234 -17.52 -7.98 19.82
N LEU A 235 -16.38 -8.01 20.50
CA LEU A 235 -15.51 -6.86 20.71
C LEU A 235 -14.08 -7.25 20.29
N ASP A 236 -13.53 -6.51 19.34
CA ASP A 236 -12.15 -6.66 18.89
C ASP A 236 -11.31 -5.49 19.38
N ALA A 237 -10.09 -5.76 19.80
CA ALA A 237 -9.07 -4.77 20.06
C ALA A 237 -7.79 -5.19 19.35
N SER A 238 -7.28 -4.37 18.44
CA SER A 238 -6.06 -4.66 17.72
C SER A 238 -5.11 -3.48 17.68
N PHE A 239 -3.82 -3.78 17.52
CA PHE A 239 -2.78 -2.79 17.31
C PHE A 239 -1.78 -3.25 16.26
N LEU A 240 -1.20 -2.29 15.53
CA LEU A 240 -0.08 -2.47 14.62
C LEU A 240 0.96 -1.39 14.93
N GLY A 241 2.19 -1.81 15.21
CA GLY A 241 3.35 -0.93 15.32
C GLY A 241 4.40 -1.32 14.30
N SER A 242 4.94 -0.38 13.53
CA SER A 242 6.03 -0.64 12.59
C SER A 242 7.07 0.45 12.64
N MET A 243 8.32 0.11 12.31
CA MET A 243 9.41 1.06 12.19
C MET A 243 10.43 0.62 11.16
N ASP A 244 10.91 1.59 10.43
CA ASP A 244 12.09 1.49 9.56
C ASP A 244 13.05 2.63 9.90
N SER A 245 14.34 2.33 9.95
CA SER A 245 15.40 3.30 10.12
C SER A 245 16.66 2.84 9.42
N TYR A 246 17.21 3.69 8.59
CA TYR A 246 18.43 3.46 7.82
C TYR A 246 19.40 4.57 8.08
N GLY A 247 20.68 4.23 8.30
CA GLY A 247 21.78 5.16 8.39
C GLY A 247 22.95 4.66 7.54
N TYR A 248 23.59 5.53 6.82
CA TYR A 248 24.77 5.20 6.01
C TYR A 248 25.62 6.44 5.75
N ASP A 249 26.91 6.20 5.50
CA ASP A 249 27.84 7.21 5.06
C ASP A 249 28.06 7.07 3.55
N THR A 250 28.07 8.17 2.84
CA THR A 250 28.45 8.20 1.42
C THR A 250 29.91 8.62 1.25
N GLN A 251 30.56 8.18 0.18
CA GLN A 251 31.91 8.63 -0.18
C GLN A 251 31.90 10.14 -0.38
N GLY A 252 32.49 10.90 0.54
CA GLY A 252 32.56 12.36 0.45
C GLY A 252 32.02 13.11 1.68
N ASP A 253 32.13 12.52 2.87
CA ASP A 253 31.81 13.17 4.14
C ASP A 253 30.31 13.53 4.35
N SER A 254 29.40 12.72 3.84
CA SER A 254 27.97 12.84 4.13
C SER A 254 27.49 11.65 4.96
N HIS A 255 26.78 11.96 6.05
CA HIS A 255 26.02 10.99 6.83
C HIS A 255 24.53 11.21 6.61
N ASP A 256 23.85 10.19 6.12
CA ASP A 256 22.42 10.22 5.81
C ASP A 256 21.65 9.27 6.73
N GLU A 257 20.57 9.76 7.32
CA GLU A 257 19.60 8.96 8.07
C GLU A 257 18.19 9.16 7.50
N MET A 258 17.46 8.05 7.31
CA MET A 258 16.03 8.09 6.99
C MET A 258 15.25 7.13 7.88
N SER A 259 14.08 7.53 8.31
CA SER A 259 13.23 6.67 9.14
C SER A 259 11.75 6.99 8.96
N TRP A 260 10.92 5.99 9.16
CA TRP A 260 9.46 6.14 9.28
C TRP A 260 8.90 5.15 10.28
N ASP A 261 7.78 5.51 10.86
CA ASP A 261 7.09 4.70 11.86
C ASP A 261 5.57 4.81 11.75
N ASN A 262 4.88 3.72 12.09
CA ASN A 262 3.44 3.67 12.23
C ASN A 262 3.06 3.11 13.61
N LEU A 263 1.97 3.64 14.14
CA LEU A 263 1.30 3.10 15.31
C LEU A 263 -0.20 3.22 15.12
N LEU A 264 -0.90 2.10 15.01
CA LEU A 264 -2.33 2.01 14.81
C LEU A 264 -2.97 1.20 15.93
N GLY A 265 -4.01 1.75 16.56
CA GLY A 265 -4.88 1.07 17.51
C GLY A 265 -6.31 1.09 17.03
N ILE A 266 -7.01 -0.03 17.12
CA ILE A 266 -8.41 -0.21 16.70
C ILE A 266 -9.18 -0.91 17.80
N VAL A 267 -10.35 -0.38 18.14
CA VAL A 267 -11.35 -1.06 18.98
C VAL A 267 -12.67 -1.10 18.20
N ARG A 268 -13.22 -2.29 18.02
CA ARG A 268 -14.44 -2.50 17.26
C ARG A 268 -15.45 -3.34 18.04
N TYR A 269 -16.66 -2.83 18.18
CA TYR A 269 -17.81 -3.58 18.61
C TYR A 269 -18.67 -3.96 17.41
N ARG A 270 -19.11 -5.22 17.32
CA ARG A 270 -20.03 -5.72 16.31
C ARG A 270 -21.23 -6.37 16.99
N PHE A 271 -22.40 -6.10 16.44
CA PHE A 271 -23.64 -6.78 16.77
C PHE A 271 -24.28 -7.28 15.47
N ASP A 272 -24.50 -8.59 15.36
CA ASP A 272 -25.07 -9.26 14.21
C ASP A 272 -26.44 -9.86 14.58
N GLY A 273 -27.49 -9.07 14.40
CA GLY A 273 -28.89 -9.51 14.52
C GLY A 273 -29.41 -10.10 13.22
N GLU A 274 -30.56 -10.75 13.27
CA GLU A 274 -31.16 -11.38 12.09
C GLU A 274 -31.57 -10.35 11.02
N VAL A 275 -32.15 -9.24 11.43
CA VAL A 275 -32.61 -8.17 10.52
C VAL A 275 -31.67 -6.98 10.52
N THR A 276 -31.05 -6.69 11.66
CA THR A 276 -30.23 -5.50 11.83
C THR A 276 -28.86 -5.87 12.39
N SER A 277 -27.80 -5.40 11.74
CA SER A 277 -26.42 -5.45 12.24
C SER A 277 -25.93 -4.05 12.54
N PHE A 278 -25.09 -3.92 13.57
CA PHE A 278 -24.46 -2.67 13.99
C PHE A 278 -22.96 -2.84 14.18
N SER A 279 -22.20 -1.86 13.76
CA SER A 279 -20.77 -1.80 14.04
C SER A 279 -20.34 -0.43 14.53
N LEU A 280 -19.48 -0.40 15.54
CA LEU A 280 -18.85 0.81 16.04
C LEU A 280 -17.34 0.57 16.12
N THR A 281 -16.57 1.40 15.44
CA THR A 281 -15.11 1.31 15.41
C THR A 281 -14.50 2.63 15.85
N ALA A 282 -13.66 2.59 16.87
CA ALA A 282 -12.81 3.69 17.28
C ALA A 282 -11.35 3.36 16.92
N SER A 283 -10.61 4.36 16.43
CA SER A 283 -9.22 4.18 16.03
C SER A 283 -8.34 5.36 16.40
N ALA A 284 -7.05 5.08 16.64
CA ALA A 284 -5.99 6.06 16.77
C ALA A 284 -4.84 5.63 15.89
N ASN A 285 -4.38 6.52 15.02
CA ASN A 285 -3.33 6.26 14.05
C ASN A 285 -2.27 7.35 14.11
N ARG A 286 -1.01 6.97 14.14
CA ARG A 286 0.13 7.86 14.02
C ARG A 286 1.05 7.36 12.92
N TYR A 287 1.39 8.23 12.00
CA TYR A 287 2.42 8.03 10.99
C TYR A 287 3.46 9.13 11.11
N GLY A 288 4.74 8.78 11.03
CA GLY A 288 5.83 9.73 11.07
C GLY A 288 6.95 9.35 10.10
N SER A 289 7.57 10.36 9.49
CA SER A 289 8.77 10.18 8.68
C SER A 289 9.83 11.24 9.06
N ARG A 290 11.09 10.88 8.90
CA ARG A 290 12.23 11.75 9.18
C ARG A 290 13.36 11.45 8.23
N GLN A 291 13.97 12.51 7.72
CA GLN A 291 15.20 12.48 6.93
C GLN A 291 16.21 13.41 7.62
N LYS A 292 17.46 12.97 7.72
CA LYS A 292 18.58 13.77 8.17
C LYS A 292 19.73 13.59 7.20
N GLN A 293 20.45 14.67 6.97
CA GLN A 293 21.69 14.67 6.22
C GLN A 293 22.67 15.58 6.92
N ASP A 294 23.83 15.05 7.24
CA ASP A 294 24.98 15.79 7.73
C ASP A 294 26.03 15.80 6.61
N LYS A 295 26.28 16.96 6.03
CA LYS A 295 27.21 17.11 4.91
C LYS A 295 28.40 18.00 5.33
N THR A 296 29.60 17.47 5.20
CA THR A 296 30.83 18.23 5.43
C THR A 296 31.30 18.87 4.12
N TYR A 297 31.42 20.17 4.11
CA TYR A 297 31.98 20.92 2.99
C TYR A 297 33.07 21.86 3.50
N ARG A 298 34.31 21.71 3.00
CA ARG A 298 35.49 22.49 3.41
C ARG A 298 35.72 22.55 4.91
N GLY A 299 35.42 21.45 5.63
CA GLY A 299 35.57 21.33 7.08
C GLY A 299 34.41 21.90 7.90
N GLU A 300 33.40 22.48 7.28
CA GLU A 300 32.15 22.89 7.95
C GLU A 300 31.09 21.83 7.76
N VAL A 301 30.42 21.44 8.85
CA VAL A 301 29.30 20.47 8.81
C VAL A 301 27.99 21.22 8.76
N SER A 302 27.22 20.99 7.70
CA SER A 302 25.84 21.46 7.61
C SER A 302 24.87 20.34 7.98
N HIS A 303 23.94 20.64 8.88
CA HIS A 303 22.95 19.72 9.37
C HIS A 303 21.60 20.03 8.74
N TYR A 304 21.02 19.04 8.07
CA TYR A 304 19.68 19.12 7.52
C TYR A 304 18.77 18.09 8.20
N SER A 305 17.59 18.47 8.61
CA SER A 305 16.60 17.56 9.20
C SER A 305 15.20 17.96 8.77
N LEU A 306 14.52 17.05 8.05
CA LEU A 306 13.14 17.17 7.65
C LEU A 306 12.30 16.14 8.44
N ARG A 307 11.19 16.58 9.01
CA ARG A 307 10.23 15.73 9.72
C ARG A 307 8.84 15.93 9.16
N SER A 308 8.08 14.85 9.02
CA SER A 308 6.67 14.90 8.72
C SER A 308 5.91 13.96 9.65
N SER A 309 4.71 14.36 10.07
CA SER A 309 3.86 13.48 10.87
C SER A 309 2.38 13.74 10.65
N LEU A 310 1.60 12.69 10.77
CA LEU A 310 0.15 12.68 10.83
C LEU A 310 -0.29 11.90 12.08
N MET A 311 -1.18 12.51 12.87
CA MET A 311 -1.91 11.82 13.93
C MET A 311 -3.39 11.91 13.62
N GLU A 312 -4.08 10.78 13.55
CA GLU A 312 -5.50 10.70 13.20
C GLU A 312 -6.28 9.92 14.26
N TYR A 313 -7.44 10.43 14.64
CA TYR A 313 -8.43 9.75 15.47
C TYR A 313 -9.70 9.55 14.65
N GLY A 314 -10.18 8.32 14.61
CA GLY A 314 -11.34 7.91 13.83
C GLY A 314 -12.46 7.35 14.70
N LEU A 315 -13.70 7.66 14.33
CA LEU A 315 -14.91 7.01 14.84
C LEU A 315 -15.80 6.66 13.65
N LYS A 316 -16.12 5.39 13.49
CA LYS A 316 -17.05 4.89 12.47
C LYS A 316 -18.21 4.19 13.14
N ALA A 317 -19.43 4.55 12.78
CA ALA A 317 -20.64 3.85 13.17
C ALA A 317 -21.40 3.44 11.90
N GLY A 318 -21.85 2.20 11.84
CA GLY A 318 -22.62 1.68 10.71
C GLY A 318 -23.76 0.80 11.17
N LEU A 319 -24.90 0.97 10.54
CA LEU A 319 -26.08 0.14 10.65
C LEU A 319 -26.34 -0.53 9.31
N GLN A 320 -26.83 -1.75 9.35
CA GLN A 320 -27.24 -2.51 8.17
C GLN A 320 -28.53 -3.23 8.46
N HIS A 321 -29.51 -3.06 7.58
CA HIS A 321 -30.82 -3.65 7.66
C HIS A 321 -31.06 -4.59 6.48
N ARG A 322 -31.56 -5.80 6.76
CA ARG A 322 -31.88 -6.83 5.77
C ARG A 322 -33.37 -6.95 5.60
N PHE A 323 -33.83 -6.91 4.35
CA PHE A 323 -35.25 -7.00 3.97
C PHE A 323 -35.41 -8.01 2.83
N LEU A 324 -36.61 -8.47 2.60
CA LEU A 324 -36.98 -9.34 1.47
C LEU A 324 -36.13 -10.63 1.40
N ASP A 325 -35.99 -11.30 2.53
CA ASP A 325 -35.13 -12.51 2.65
C ASP A 325 -33.70 -12.24 2.15
N ASP A 326 -33.07 -11.19 2.69
CA ASP A 326 -31.72 -10.72 2.39
C ASP A 326 -31.50 -10.20 0.95
N ARG A 327 -32.57 -10.09 0.14
CA ARG A 327 -32.42 -9.54 -1.23
C ARG A 327 -32.20 -8.04 -1.25
N LEU A 328 -32.72 -7.32 -0.27
CA LEU A 328 -32.51 -5.88 -0.12
C LEU A 328 -31.78 -5.61 1.18
N VAL A 329 -30.58 -5.04 1.06
CA VAL A 329 -29.77 -4.61 2.19
C VAL A 329 -29.63 -3.10 2.14
N ILE A 330 -30.03 -2.42 3.23
CA ILE A 330 -29.84 -0.98 3.38
C ILE A 330 -28.81 -0.75 4.46
N GLY A 331 -27.75 -0.04 4.13
CA GLY A 331 -26.69 0.36 5.03
C GLY A 331 -26.66 1.86 5.20
N GLU A 332 -26.39 2.33 6.41
CA GLU A 332 -26.23 3.75 6.72
C GLU A 332 -25.13 3.94 7.76
N GLY A 333 -24.52 5.11 7.81
CA GLY A 333 -23.53 5.35 8.84
C GLY A 333 -22.87 6.71 8.80
N LEU A 334 -22.00 6.87 9.79
CA LEU A 334 -21.23 8.07 10.06
C LEU A 334 -19.75 7.72 10.23
N ASN A 335 -18.89 8.45 9.53
CA ASN A 335 -17.44 8.40 9.73
C ASN A 335 -16.96 9.78 10.17
N LEU A 336 -16.26 9.84 11.30
CA LEU A 336 -15.62 11.04 11.82
C LEU A 336 -14.11 10.81 11.88
N ARG A 337 -13.34 11.73 11.32
CA ARG A 337 -11.87 11.66 11.33
C ARG A 337 -11.30 13.02 11.71
N TYR A 338 -10.62 13.06 12.83
CA TYR A 338 -9.84 14.23 13.26
C TYR A 338 -8.38 13.98 12.99
N GLY A 339 -7.74 14.84 12.19
CA GLY A 339 -6.34 14.74 11.81
C GLY A 339 -5.52 15.93 12.30
N ARG A 340 -4.32 15.65 12.83
CA ARG A 340 -3.30 16.66 13.13
C ARG A 340 -2.10 16.39 12.23
N PHE A 341 -1.81 17.33 11.34
CA PHE A 341 -0.75 17.26 10.34
C PHE A 341 0.39 18.19 10.74
N ALA A 342 1.61 17.71 10.61
CA ALA A 342 2.83 18.48 10.74
C ALA A 342 3.74 18.17 9.54
N PRO A 343 3.37 18.62 8.32
CA PRO A 343 4.13 18.32 7.12
C PRO A 343 5.37 19.18 7.01
N GLY A 344 6.52 18.58 6.69
CA GLY A 344 7.72 19.27 6.27
C GLY A 344 8.34 20.21 7.31
N GLN A 345 8.42 19.79 8.57
CA GLN A 345 9.06 20.58 9.64
C GLN A 345 10.58 20.56 9.49
N ILE A 346 11.20 21.74 9.41
CA ILE A 346 12.65 21.94 9.32
C ILE A 346 13.10 22.65 10.60
N GLY A 347 14.09 22.08 11.28
CA GLY A 347 14.61 22.63 12.52
C GLY A 347 13.54 22.68 13.62
N GLU A 348 13.31 23.88 14.20
CA GLU A 348 12.34 24.13 15.27
C GLU A 348 10.94 24.52 14.76
N ASP A 349 10.69 24.47 13.47
CA ASP A 349 9.36 24.78 12.90
C ASP A 349 8.32 23.79 13.41
N THR A 350 7.29 24.30 14.09
CA THR A 350 6.21 23.52 14.71
C THR A 350 4.85 23.74 14.06
N ARG A 351 4.83 24.28 12.83
CA ARG A 351 3.56 24.54 12.13
C ARG A 351 2.74 23.27 11.96
N THR A 352 1.53 23.30 12.45
CA THR A 352 0.58 22.18 12.38
C THR A 352 -0.75 22.61 11.77
N SER A 353 -1.44 21.66 11.16
CA SER A 353 -2.78 21.83 10.63
C SER A 353 -3.69 20.78 11.26
N ASN A 354 -4.83 21.22 11.80
CA ASN A 354 -5.82 20.30 12.34
C ASN A 354 -7.04 20.25 11.43
N THR A 355 -7.57 19.07 11.21
CA THR A 355 -8.67 18.84 10.27
C THR A 355 -9.78 18.05 10.91
N MET A 356 -10.98 18.22 10.40
CA MET A 356 -12.14 17.38 10.70
C MET A 356 -12.81 16.98 9.40
N LEU A 357 -12.83 15.68 9.10
CA LEU A 357 -13.61 15.10 8.01
C LEU A 357 -14.77 14.33 8.62
N SER A 358 -16.00 14.73 8.25
CA SER A 358 -17.23 14.08 8.66
C SER A 358 -17.95 13.58 7.43
N THR A 359 -18.28 12.30 7.37
CA THR A 359 -18.99 11.67 6.24
C THR A 359 -20.24 10.98 6.75
N LEU A 360 -21.37 11.35 6.21
CA LEU A 360 -22.61 10.58 6.30
C LEU A 360 -22.78 9.79 5.01
N TRP A 361 -23.23 8.54 5.12
CA TRP A 361 -23.44 7.70 3.96
C TRP A 361 -24.70 6.86 4.07
N LEU A 362 -25.28 6.58 2.91
CA LEU A 362 -26.40 5.66 2.72
C LEU A 362 -26.07 4.73 1.55
N GLN A 363 -26.34 3.45 1.72
CA GLN A 363 -26.15 2.39 0.72
C GLN A 363 -27.42 1.56 0.59
N ALA A 364 -27.78 1.23 -0.63
CA ALA A 364 -28.79 0.23 -0.92
C ALA A 364 -28.20 -0.82 -1.85
N GLU A 365 -28.36 -2.09 -1.49
CA GLU A 365 -27.90 -3.22 -2.28
C GLU A 365 -29.07 -4.16 -2.52
N TYR A 366 -29.35 -4.44 -3.79
CA TYR A 366 -30.41 -5.35 -4.19
C TYR A 366 -29.82 -6.53 -4.94
N ASN A 367 -30.09 -7.73 -4.43
CA ASN A 367 -29.54 -8.97 -4.95
C ASN A 367 -30.64 -9.98 -5.28
N ILE A 368 -30.74 -10.36 -6.54
CA ILE A 368 -31.51 -11.51 -6.99
C ILE A 368 -30.49 -12.62 -7.28
N PRO A 369 -30.44 -13.69 -6.47
CA PRO A 369 -29.47 -14.76 -6.63
C PRO A 369 -29.37 -15.22 -8.08
N GLU A 370 -28.15 -15.41 -8.56
CA GLU A 370 -27.80 -15.86 -9.93
C GLU A 370 -28.28 -14.97 -11.09
N LYS A 371 -28.95 -13.81 -10.81
CA LYS A 371 -29.49 -12.96 -11.88
C LYS A 371 -28.98 -11.55 -11.86
N LEU A 372 -29.06 -10.88 -10.72
CA LEU A 372 -28.83 -9.43 -10.63
C LEU A 372 -28.24 -9.07 -9.27
N SER A 373 -27.20 -8.29 -9.27
CA SER A 373 -26.72 -7.54 -8.09
C SER A 373 -26.58 -6.09 -8.49
N ALA A 374 -27.21 -5.20 -7.73
CA ALA A 374 -27.14 -3.75 -7.94
C ALA A 374 -26.88 -3.06 -6.61
N LYS A 375 -25.92 -2.14 -6.59
CA LYS A 375 -25.56 -1.35 -5.41
C LYS A 375 -25.56 0.13 -5.76
N ALA A 376 -26.15 0.95 -4.90
CA ALA A 376 -26.13 2.40 -4.98
C ALA A 376 -25.69 2.98 -3.64
N VAL A 377 -24.77 3.91 -3.68
CA VAL A 377 -24.20 4.58 -2.51
C VAL A 377 -24.20 6.08 -2.74
N ILE A 378 -24.57 6.82 -1.72
CA ILE A 378 -24.42 8.28 -1.64
C ILE A 378 -23.69 8.64 -0.34
N ARG A 379 -22.77 9.61 -0.43
CA ARG A 379 -22.03 10.15 0.72
C ARG A 379 -22.08 11.67 0.69
N GLY A 380 -22.23 12.28 1.86
CA GLY A 380 -22.05 13.71 2.06
C GLY A 380 -20.83 13.94 2.95
N ASN A 381 -19.81 14.55 2.40
CA ASN A 381 -18.57 14.88 3.10
C ASN A 381 -18.59 16.32 3.56
N ARG A 382 -18.16 16.55 4.80
CA ARG A 382 -17.88 17.88 5.33
C ARG A 382 -16.45 17.89 5.83
N PHE A 383 -15.59 18.60 5.13
CA PHE A 383 -14.20 18.79 5.50
C PHE A 383 -13.96 20.19 6.07
N ARG A 384 -13.15 20.28 7.12
CA ARG A 384 -12.67 21.54 7.68
C ARG A 384 -11.19 21.42 8.04
N ASN A 385 -10.42 22.39 7.64
CA ASN A 385 -9.02 22.58 8.06
C ASN A 385 -8.94 23.80 8.97
N TYR A 386 -8.40 23.61 10.16
CA TYR A 386 -8.22 24.65 11.19
C TYR A 386 -6.73 24.94 11.36
N ASN A 387 -6.32 26.22 11.26
CA ASN A 387 -5.03 26.62 11.77
C ASN A 387 -5.13 26.69 13.29
N LEU A 388 -4.48 25.78 14.00
CA LEU A 388 -4.13 26.05 15.38
C LEU A 388 -2.83 26.84 15.38
N LEU A 389 -2.83 27.97 16.09
CA LEU A 389 -1.66 28.79 16.33
C LEU A 389 -0.62 27.95 17.05
N THR A 390 0.58 27.90 16.50
CA THR A 390 1.76 27.59 17.28
C THR A 390 1.97 28.68 18.34
N GLU A 391 2.55 28.32 19.47
CA GLU A 391 2.68 29.11 20.71
C GLU A 391 3.43 30.44 20.59
N GLU A 392 3.83 30.90 19.44
CA GLU A 392 4.43 32.19 19.24
C GLU A 392 3.39 33.31 19.19
N LYS A 393 3.35 34.05 20.21
CA LYS A 393 2.87 35.39 20.62
C LYS A 393 2.38 36.41 19.59
N ARG A 394 1.79 36.00 18.48
CA ARG A 394 1.04 36.89 17.60
C ARG A 394 -0.39 36.39 17.42
N PRO A 395 -1.40 37.18 17.76
CA PRO A 395 -2.77 36.85 17.48
C PRO A 395 -3.00 36.93 15.97
N ALA A 396 -2.73 35.83 15.25
CA ALA A 396 -3.23 35.67 13.90
C ALA A 396 -4.72 35.30 14.03
N PRO A 397 -5.62 35.98 13.32
CA PRO A 397 -7.03 35.62 13.36
C PRO A 397 -7.18 34.15 12.95
N TYR A 398 -8.10 33.45 13.60
CA TYR A 398 -8.58 32.12 13.22
C TYR A 398 -8.97 32.15 11.73
N ARG A 399 -8.05 31.87 10.85
CA ARG A 399 -8.35 31.73 9.43
C ARG A 399 -8.77 30.28 9.22
N LYS A 400 -10.02 30.07 8.79
CA LYS A 400 -10.42 28.84 8.17
C LYS A 400 -9.49 28.59 6.98
N LYS A 401 -8.61 27.60 7.07
CA LYS A 401 -7.74 27.25 5.93
C LYS A 401 -8.46 26.53 4.79
N GLY A 402 -9.70 26.19 4.96
CA GLY A 402 -10.55 25.58 3.98
C GLY A 402 -11.75 24.87 4.61
N SER A 403 -12.89 25.00 3.99
CA SER A 403 -14.08 24.24 4.36
C SER A 403 -14.77 23.81 3.08
N HIS A 404 -14.95 22.52 2.91
CA HIS A 404 -15.54 21.91 1.74
C HIS A 404 -16.75 21.06 2.15
N MET A 405 -17.72 20.99 1.27
CA MET A 405 -18.90 20.14 1.43
C MET A 405 -19.22 19.54 0.07
N ASP A 406 -18.88 18.26 -0.08
CA ASP A 406 -18.87 17.61 -1.38
C ASP A 406 -19.66 16.31 -1.33
N PRO A 407 -20.58 16.10 -2.30
CA PRO A 407 -21.26 14.82 -2.47
C PRO A 407 -20.39 13.84 -3.26
N GLU A 408 -20.43 12.57 -2.84
CA GLU A 408 -19.91 11.43 -3.58
C GLU A 408 -21.03 10.45 -3.86
N TYR A 409 -20.85 9.67 -4.92
CA TYR A 409 -21.75 8.57 -5.24
C TYR A 409 -21.00 7.42 -5.89
N SER A 410 -21.52 6.22 -5.68
CA SER A 410 -21.00 5.00 -6.28
C SER A 410 -22.17 4.10 -6.68
N LEU A 411 -22.14 3.65 -7.92
CA LEU A 411 -23.13 2.75 -8.49
C LEU A 411 -22.43 1.52 -9.03
N SER A 412 -22.97 0.33 -8.79
CA SER A 412 -22.51 -0.89 -9.44
C SER A 412 -23.67 -1.78 -9.83
N LEU A 413 -23.50 -2.46 -10.96
CA LEU A 413 -24.46 -3.39 -11.53
C LEU A 413 -23.70 -4.63 -11.99
N LYS A 414 -24.23 -5.81 -11.63
CA LYS A 414 -23.85 -7.11 -12.21
C LYS A 414 -25.11 -7.82 -12.64
N TRP A 415 -25.25 -8.07 -13.92
CA TRP A 415 -26.40 -8.73 -14.52
C TRP A 415 -25.98 -9.98 -15.25
N ASN A 416 -26.35 -11.14 -14.70
CA ASN A 416 -26.15 -12.44 -15.32
C ASN A 416 -27.25 -12.67 -16.36
N PHE A 417 -27.01 -12.28 -17.60
CA PHE A 417 -27.99 -12.46 -18.71
C PHE A 417 -27.94 -13.87 -19.28
N ILE A 418 -26.84 -14.62 -19.03
CA ILE A 418 -26.70 -16.05 -19.27
C ILE A 418 -26.10 -16.67 -18.01
N ARG A 419 -26.37 -17.95 -17.75
CA ARG A 419 -25.97 -18.65 -16.49
C ARG A 419 -24.53 -18.45 -16.07
N ASN A 420 -23.57 -18.37 -17.00
CA ASN A 420 -22.15 -18.30 -16.73
C ASN A 420 -21.50 -17.00 -17.24
N LEU A 421 -22.29 -16.01 -17.63
CA LEU A 421 -21.79 -14.76 -18.19
C LEU A 421 -22.61 -13.58 -17.66
N ALA A 422 -21.91 -12.62 -17.10
CA ALA A 422 -22.48 -11.39 -16.56
C ALA A 422 -21.99 -10.17 -17.33
N PHE A 423 -22.87 -9.19 -17.49
CA PHE A 423 -22.53 -7.82 -17.78
C PHE A 423 -22.33 -7.07 -16.45
N GLU A 424 -21.27 -6.29 -16.37
CA GLU A 424 -20.94 -5.50 -15.21
C GLU A 424 -20.69 -4.04 -15.58
N ALA A 425 -21.11 -3.12 -14.72
CA ALA A 425 -20.85 -1.70 -14.87
C ALA A 425 -20.68 -1.03 -13.50
N THR A 426 -19.79 -0.03 -13.44
CA THR A 426 -19.62 0.86 -12.28
C THR A 426 -19.61 2.31 -12.70
N PHE A 427 -20.08 3.18 -11.83
CA PHE A 427 -20.00 4.63 -12.02
C PHE A 427 -19.78 5.31 -10.66
N ASP A 428 -18.69 6.07 -10.52
CA ASP A 428 -18.24 6.60 -9.25
C ASP A 428 -17.84 8.07 -9.36
N LYS A 429 -18.19 8.86 -8.35
CA LYS A 429 -17.59 10.16 -8.04
C LYS A 429 -16.98 10.11 -6.66
N MET A 430 -15.69 10.36 -6.55
CA MET A 430 -14.92 10.28 -5.32
C MET A 430 -14.17 11.58 -5.03
N MET A 431 -13.98 11.88 -3.74
CA MET A 431 -13.27 13.05 -3.24
C MET A 431 -12.13 12.63 -2.31
N GLN A 432 -11.05 13.39 -2.35
CA GLN A 432 -9.89 13.17 -1.48
C GLN A 432 -9.44 14.49 -0.84
N TYR A 433 -9.31 14.48 0.48
CA TYR A 433 -8.96 15.65 1.30
C TYR A 433 -7.57 15.55 1.94
N TYR A 434 -7.01 14.35 2.01
CA TYR A 434 -5.66 14.08 2.49
C TYR A 434 -4.83 13.61 1.30
N HIS A 435 -3.76 14.34 1.01
CA HIS A 435 -2.95 14.13 -0.18
C HIS A 435 -1.58 13.63 0.20
N THR A 436 -1.03 12.73 -0.58
CA THR A 436 0.35 12.30 -0.46
C THR A 436 1.21 13.04 -1.46
N LEU A 437 2.20 13.77 -0.97
CA LEU A 437 3.20 14.40 -1.81
C LEU A 437 4.33 13.39 -2.05
N GLU A 438 4.31 12.78 -3.23
CA GLU A 438 5.29 11.77 -3.62
C GLU A 438 6.66 12.41 -3.85
N GLY A 439 7.62 12.10 -3.01
CA GLY A 439 9.00 12.57 -3.16
C GLY A 439 9.78 11.74 -4.19
N MET A 440 9.57 10.42 -4.21
CA MET A 440 10.16 9.50 -5.18
C MET A 440 9.14 8.47 -5.68
N PRO A 441 9.33 7.96 -6.92
CA PRO A 441 8.41 7.00 -7.54
C PRO A 441 8.59 5.56 -7.03
N VAL A 442 8.95 5.39 -5.79
CA VAL A 442 9.33 4.08 -5.22
C VAL A 442 8.36 3.56 -4.17
N GLY A 443 7.33 4.37 -3.81
CA GLY A 443 6.39 3.98 -2.75
C GLY A 443 7.10 3.84 -1.40
N TRP A 444 8.14 4.65 -1.17
CA TRP A 444 8.76 4.70 0.14
C TRP A 444 7.82 5.39 1.10
N SER A 445 7.75 4.86 2.31
CA SER A 445 6.96 5.48 3.38
C SER A 445 7.63 6.75 3.95
N LEU A 446 8.28 7.52 3.10
CA LEU A 446 8.85 8.85 3.41
C LEU A 446 7.99 9.99 2.88
N ASP A 447 7.00 9.67 2.07
CA ASP A 447 6.11 10.66 1.47
C ASP A 447 5.36 11.44 2.54
N MET A 448 5.18 12.73 2.30
CA MET A 448 4.44 13.58 3.22
C MET A 448 2.95 13.49 2.97
N VAL A 449 2.18 13.29 4.04
CA VAL A 449 0.73 13.42 3.99
C VAL A 449 0.34 14.83 4.41
N VAL A 450 -0.40 15.51 3.52
CA VAL A 450 -0.82 16.91 3.70
C VAL A 450 -2.34 17.03 3.56
N PRO A 451 -2.98 17.95 4.29
CA PRO A 451 -4.42 18.15 4.17
C PRO A 451 -4.74 19.18 3.09
N THR A 452 -5.93 19.07 2.51
CA THR A 452 -6.58 20.15 1.76
C THR A 452 -6.56 21.46 2.56
N GLY A 453 -6.33 22.57 1.88
CA GLY A 453 -6.20 23.89 2.47
C GLY A 453 -6.96 24.98 1.69
N GLU A 454 -6.50 26.21 1.81
CA GLU A 454 -7.08 27.34 1.07
C GLU A 454 -6.60 27.33 -0.40
N LYS A 455 -5.34 26.95 -0.62
CA LYS A 455 -4.72 26.93 -1.95
C LYS A 455 -4.74 25.56 -2.61
N VAL A 456 -4.82 24.50 -1.81
CA VAL A 456 -4.86 23.13 -2.27
C VAL A 456 -6.27 22.61 -2.09
N LEU A 457 -7.00 22.55 -3.20
CA LEU A 457 -8.39 22.08 -3.23
C LEU A 457 -8.46 20.56 -3.08
N PRO A 458 -9.61 20.00 -2.65
CA PRO A 458 -9.81 18.56 -2.66
C PRO A 458 -9.60 17.99 -4.08
N GLU A 459 -8.87 16.90 -4.17
CA GLU A 459 -8.84 16.14 -5.40
C GLU A 459 -10.18 15.45 -5.65
N SER A 460 -10.60 15.39 -6.90
CA SER A 460 -11.80 14.65 -7.27
C SER A 460 -11.57 13.74 -8.47
N SER A 461 -12.35 12.68 -8.54
CA SER A 461 -12.43 11.83 -9.72
C SER A 461 -13.85 11.44 -10.05
N VAL A 462 -14.14 11.39 -11.35
CA VAL A 462 -15.34 10.78 -11.91
C VAL A 462 -14.90 9.67 -12.84
N GLN A 463 -15.39 8.45 -12.62
CA GLN A 463 -15.03 7.31 -13.42
C GLN A 463 -16.23 6.44 -13.76
N GLY A 464 -16.15 5.77 -14.90
CA GLY A 464 -17.07 4.71 -15.30
C GLY A 464 -16.30 3.53 -15.86
N SER A 465 -16.79 2.33 -15.58
CA SER A 465 -16.28 1.12 -16.21
C SER A 465 -17.43 0.17 -16.58
N ALA A 466 -17.26 -0.57 -17.68
CA ALA A 466 -18.22 -1.57 -18.10
C ALA A 466 -17.52 -2.73 -18.82
N GLY A 467 -18.10 -3.92 -18.76
CA GLY A 467 -17.55 -5.11 -19.41
C GLY A 467 -18.31 -6.38 -19.06
N PHE A 468 -17.63 -7.50 -19.26
CA PHE A 468 -18.18 -8.82 -19.06
C PHE A 468 -17.28 -9.66 -18.17
N SER A 469 -17.90 -10.48 -17.32
CA SER A 469 -17.23 -11.54 -16.56
C SER A 469 -17.93 -12.87 -16.77
N GLY A 470 -17.16 -13.95 -16.79
CA GLY A 470 -17.71 -15.29 -17.02
C GLY A 470 -16.93 -16.35 -16.29
N SER A 471 -17.65 -17.42 -15.86
CA SER A 471 -17.12 -18.57 -15.16
C SER A 471 -17.52 -19.85 -15.89
N PHE A 472 -16.55 -20.61 -16.39
CA PHE A 472 -16.72 -21.78 -17.23
C PHE A 472 -15.92 -22.97 -16.66
N GLY A 473 -16.46 -23.61 -15.64
CA GLY A 473 -15.78 -24.70 -14.94
C GLY A 473 -14.52 -24.22 -14.23
N ALA A 474 -13.36 -24.64 -14.71
CA ALA A 474 -12.04 -24.27 -14.17
C ALA A 474 -11.55 -22.88 -14.63
N HIS A 475 -12.28 -22.21 -15.51
CA HIS A 475 -11.86 -20.96 -16.16
C HIS A 475 -12.71 -19.79 -15.67
N GLU A 476 -12.06 -18.70 -15.34
CA GLU A 476 -12.68 -17.39 -15.09
C GLU A 476 -12.10 -16.34 -16.02
N ILE A 477 -12.96 -15.50 -16.57
CA ILE A 477 -12.57 -14.45 -17.51
C ILE A 477 -13.30 -13.19 -17.14
N SER A 478 -12.58 -12.07 -17.10
CA SER A 478 -13.15 -10.72 -17.00
C SER A 478 -12.51 -9.83 -18.04
N MET A 479 -13.30 -9.05 -18.75
CA MET A 479 -12.83 -8.11 -19.77
C MET A 479 -13.72 -6.87 -19.76
N GLY A 480 -13.12 -5.69 -19.67
CA GLY A 480 -13.86 -4.42 -19.65
C GLY A 480 -13.03 -3.23 -20.03
N GLY A 481 -13.72 -2.10 -20.16
CA GLY A 481 -13.12 -0.80 -20.41
C GLY A 481 -13.45 0.17 -19.28
N PHE A 482 -12.59 1.18 -19.11
CA PHE A 482 -12.80 2.26 -18.18
C PHE A 482 -12.48 3.62 -18.78
N TYR A 483 -13.12 4.65 -18.24
CA TYR A 483 -12.78 6.06 -18.43
C TYR A 483 -12.81 6.78 -17.10
N LYS A 484 -11.80 7.62 -16.84
CA LYS A 484 -11.63 8.38 -15.59
C LYS A 484 -11.18 9.79 -15.89
N LYS A 485 -11.86 10.78 -15.31
CA LYS A 485 -11.47 12.18 -15.24
C LYS A 485 -11.06 12.50 -13.80
N MET A 486 -9.95 13.23 -13.65
CA MET A 486 -9.38 13.64 -12.36
C MET A 486 -9.21 15.15 -12.36
N GLU A 487 -9.53 15.79 -11.23
CA GLU A 487 -9.43 17.24 -11.06
C GLU A 487 -8.66 17.57 -9.77
N ASN A 488 -7.98 18.72 -9.80
CA ASN A 488 -7.15 19.23 -8.69
C ASN A 488 -6.03 18.28 -8.27
N LEU A 489 -5.46 17.52 -9.20
CA LEU A 489 -4.29 16.69 -8.93
C LEU A 489 -3.11 17.56 -8.50
N ILE A 490 -2.38 17.12 -7.48
CA ILE A 490 -1.27 17.87 -6.88
C ILE A 490 0.05 17.41 -7.49
N TYR A 491 0.86 18.37 -7.95
CA TYR A 491 2.22 18.15 -8.44
C TYR A 491 3.17 19.20 -7.88
N TYR A 492 4.43 18.84 -7.68
CA TYR A 492 5.47 19.83 -7.41
C TYR A 492 5.72 20.70 -8.64
N LYS A 493 5.81 22.02 -8.45
CA LYS A 493 6.05 23.01 -9.53
C LYS A 493 7.35 22.79 -10.29
N TYR A 494 8.33 22.29 -9.61
CA TYR A 494 9.63 22.00 -10.19
C TYR A 494 9.93 20.54 -9.89
N SER A 495 10.51 19.82 -10.84
CA SER A 495 10.97 18.45 -10.65
C SER A 495 11.99 18.40 -9.51
N GLN A 496 11.53 18.34 -8.27
CA GLN A 496 12.41 18.39 -7.11
C GLN A 496 12.75 16.97 -6.67
N ALA A 497 14.05 16.72 -6.51
CA ALA A 497 14.55 15.53 -5.86
C ALA A 497 14.15 15.51 -4.38
N LEU A 498 14.17 14.35 -3.78
CA LEU A 498 13.81 14.01 -2.41
C LEU A 498 14.39 14.93 -1.33
N PHE A 499 15.49 15.56 -1.58
CA PHE A 499 16.28 16.32 -0.62
C PHE A 499 16.32 17.82 -0.91
N SER A 500 15.52 18.33 -1.81
CA SER A 500 15.45 19.77 -2.04
C SER A 500 14.67 20.43 -0.91
N GLY A 501 15.39 20.76 0.15
CA GLY A 501 14.92 21.20 1.41
C GLY A 501 14.20 22.52 1.43
N VAL A 502 12.94 22.59 1.08
CA VAL A 502 12.12 23.75 1.48
C VAL A 502 10.65 23.33 1.56
N LEU A 503 10.22 22.80 2.68
CA LEU A 503 8.83 22.40 2.81
C LEU A 503 8.10 23.07 3.99
N ALA A 504 8.71 24.08 4.59
CA ALA A 504 8.05 24.89 5.60
C ALA A 504 6.76 25.56 5.10
N GLU A 505 6.70 25.88 3.81
CA GLU A 505 5.51 26.40 3.12
C GLU A 505 5.18 25.56 1.91
N TRP A 506 4.99 24.24 2.11
CA TRP A 506 4.78 23.25 1.06
C TRP A 506 3.71 23.67 0.02
N GLU A 507 2.65 24.37 0.42
CA GLU A 507 1.60 24.87 -0.48
C GLU A 507 2.12 25.83 -1.56
N ARG A 508 3.30 26.43 -1.40
CA ARG A 508 3.91 27.30 -2.42
C ARG A 508 4.67 26.52 -3.49
N HIS A 509 5.06 25.29 -3.15
CA HIS A 509 5.88 24.44 -4.01
C HIS A 509 5.05 23.46 -4.84
N VAL A 510 3.75 23.46 -4.67
CA VAL A 510 2.83 22.62 -5.43
C VAL A 510 1.90 23.44 -6.29
N GLU A 511 1.38 22.83 -7.33
CA GLU A 511 0.32 23.36 -8.17
C GLU A 511 -0.72 22.28 -8.45
N LEU A 512 -1.89 22.71 -8.87
CA LEU A 512 -3.02 21.87 -9.18
C LEU A 512 -3.24 21.83 -10.70
N GLY A 513 -3.61 20.65 -11.17
CA GLY A 513 -3.99 20.43 -12.55
C GLY A 513 -5.00 19.29 -12.67
N ASN A 514 -5.27 18.87 -13.87
CA ASN A 514 -6.25 17.86 -14.19
C ASN A 514 -5.61 16.63 -14.85
N GLY A 515 -6.37 15.57 -14.99
CA GLY A 515 -5.92 14.37 -15.68
C GLY A 515 -7.06 13.56 -16.28
N ARG A 516 -6.71 12.74 -17.27
CA ARG A 516 -7.61 11.79 -17.89
C ARG A 516 -6.92 10.45 -18.04
N SER A 517 -7.68 9.38 -17.82
CA SER A 517 -7.20 8.02 -18.04
C SER A 517 -8.31 7.16 -18.65
N TYR A 518 -7.95 6.33 -19.61
CA TYR A 518 -8.87 5.36 -20.21
C TYR A 518 -8.11 4.14 -20.69
N GLY A 519 -8.79 3.01 -20.73
CA GLY A 519 -8.15 1.77 -21.13
C GLY A 519 -9.07 0.57 -21.18
N LEU A 520 -8.47 -0.55 -21.57
CA LEU A 520 -9.04 -1.88 -21.56
C LEU A 520 -8.32 -2.73 -20.52
N GLU A 521 -9.06 -3.51 -19.78
CA GLU A 521 -8.59 -4.43 -18.75
C GLU A 521 -9.07 -5.84 -19.08
N ALA A 522 -8.21 -6.83 -18.94
CA ALA A 522 -8.57 -8.24 -19.07
C ALA A 522 -7.89 -9.07 -17.97
N LEU A 523 -8.62 -10.00 -17.41
CA LEU A 523 -8.14 -10.96 -16.43
C LEU A 523 -8.64 -12.35 -16.81
N TYR A 524 -7.73 -13.29 -16.86
CA TYR A 524 -8.03 -14.71 -17.04
C TYR A 524 -7.44 -15.48 -15.88
N GLU A 525 -8.22 -16.39 -15.30
CA GLU A 525 -7.81 -17.30 -14.26
C GLU A 525 -8.21 -18.72 -14.61
N PHE A 526 -7.31 -19.65 -14.35
CA PHE A 526 -7.50 -21.08 -14.50
C PHE A 526 -7.09 -21.78 -13.21
N GLU A 527 -8.00 -22.57 -12.64
CA GLU A 527 -7.72 -23.42 -11.49
C GLU A 527 -8.31 -24.81 -11.68
N HIS A 528 -7.43 -25.80 -11.73
CA HIS A 528 -7.85 -27.20 -11.84
C HIS A 528 -6.83 -28.13 -11.19
N LYS A 529 -7.23 -28.81 -10.13
CA LYS A 529 -6.37 -29.73 -9.33
C LYS A 529 -5.11 -29.00 -8.84
N ASP A 530 -3.94 -29.47 -9.32
CA ASP A 530 -2.62 -28.94 -8.96
C ASP A 530 -2.18 -27.75 -9.83
N TRP A 531 -3.00 -27.36 -10.82
CA TRP A 531 -2.70 -26.27 -11.74
C TRP A 531 -3.43 -25.00 -11.34
N TYR A 532 -2.68 -23.94 -11.28
CA TYR A 532 -3.18 -22.58 -11.18
C TYR A 532 -2.47 -21.70 -12.21
N ALA A 533 -3.22 -20.89 -12.94
CA ALA A 533 -2.67 -19.88 -13.83
C ALA A 533 -3.53 -18.63 -13.80
N ARG A 534 -2.87 -17.47 -13.84
CA ARG A 534 -3.52 -16.16 -13.94
C ARG A 534 -2.78 -15.31 -14.95
N VAL A 535 -3.52 -14.65 -15.83
CA VAL A 535 -2.98 -13.68 -16.78
C VAL A 535 -3.81 -12.41 -16.69
N SER A 536 -3.18 -11.28 -16.43
CA SER A 536 -3.81 -9.97 -16.49
C SER A 536 -3.16 -9.12 -17.57
N TYR A 537 -3.98 -8.36 -18.28
CA TYR A 537 -3.51 -7.41 -19.28
C TYR A 537 -4.24 -6.09 -19.18
N THR A 538 -3.49 -5.01 -19.30
CA THR A 538 -4.02 -3.65 -19.36
C THR A 538 -3.43 -2.90 -20.56
N LEU A 539 -4.31 -2.30 -21.35
CA LEU A 539 -3.98 -1.33 -22.38
C LEU A 539 -4.57 0.02 -21.95
N SER A 540 -3.75 1.00 -21.61
CA SER A 540 -4.27 2.28 -21.10
C SER A 540 -3.48 3.49 -21.58
N LYS A 541 -4.10 4.67 -21.49
CA LYS A 541 -3.46 5.97 -21.69
C LYS A 541 -3.86 6.91 -20.58
N THR A 542 -2.86 7.56 -19.98
CA THR A 542 -3.04 8.54 -18.91
C THR A 542 -2.31 9.82 -19.23
N THR A 543 -3.03 10.93 -19.21
CA THR A 543 -2.49 12.27 -19.43
C THR A 543 -2.76 13.18 -18.25
N ARG A 544 -1.91 14.22 -18.12
CA ARG A 544 -2.05 15.35 -17.23
C ARG A 544 -2.20 16.61 -18.05
N GLU A 545 -2.97 17.57 -17.58
CA GLU A 545 -3.25 18.82 -18.27
C GLU A 545 -3.55 19.94 -17.27
N ASP A 546 -3.58 21.19 -17.72
CA ASP A 546 -3.91 22.38 -16.93
C ASP A 546 -2.94 22.67 -15.77
N PHE A 547 -1.68 22.22 -15.85
CA PHE A 547 -0.62 22.59 -14.93
C PHE A 547 0.11 23.82 -15.45
N PRO A 548 0.01 25.00 -14.78
CA PRO A 548 0.57 26.25 -15.31
C PRO A 548 2.08 26.22 -15.56
N SER A 549 2.83 25.55 -14.69
CA SER A 549 4.30 25.45 -14.80
C SER A 549 4.78 24.41 -15.82
N PHE A 550 3.88 23.58 -16.37
CA PHE A 550 4.23 22.51 -17.28
C PHE A 550 3.52 22.70 -18.63
N TYR A 551 4.30 22.77 -19.72
CA TYR A 551 3.82 22.83 -21.09
C TYR A 551 2.72 23.89 -21.33
N GLU A 552 2.75 25.00 -20.57
CA GLU A 552 1.70 26.05 -20.66
C GLU A 552 0.28 25.50 -20.43
N GLY A 553 0.14 24.49 -19.58
CA GLY A 553 -1.13 23.81 -19.31
C GLY A 553 -1.55 22.76 -20.36
N LYS A 554 -0.78 22.56 -21.43
CA LYS A 554 -1.09 21.56 -22.47
C LYS A 554 -0.96 20.14 -21.94
N PRO A 555 -1.66 19.16 -22.54
CA PRO A 555 -1.60 17.76 -22.10
C PRO A 555 -0.20 17.15 -22.26
N PHE A 556 0.25 16.39 -21.25
CA PHE A 556 1.47 15.59 -21.26
C PHE A 556 1.23 14.21 -20.64
N HIS A 557 2.15 13.26 -20.80
CA HIS A 557 2.03 11.93 -20.22
C HIS A 557 2.15 11.95 -18.70
N ALA A 558 1.30 11.22 -18.00
CA ALA A 558 1.54 10.93 -16.60
C ALA A 558 2.81 10.09 -16.44
N ARG A 559 3.57 10.27 -15.35
CA ARG A 559 4.84 9.58 -15.12
C ARG A 559 4.73 8.07 -15.30
N PHE A 560 3.68 7.44 -14.77
CA PHE A 560 3.43 6.00 -14.88
C PHE A 560 2.36 5.65 -15.91
N ASP A 561 2.24 6.44 -16.99
CA ASP A 561 1.47 6.07 -18.19
C ASP A 561 2.21 4.95 -18.93
N ARG A 562 1.99 3.71 -18.49
CA ARG A 562 2.49 2.50 -19.13
C ARG A 562 1.42 1.99 -20.10
N ARG A 563 1.71 2.07 -21.39
CA ARG A 563 0.75 1.72 -22.46
C ARG A 563 0.28 0.28 -22.34
N HIS A 564 1.19 -0.66 -22.15
CA HIS A 564 0.96 -2.09 -22.05
C HIS A 564 1.47 -2.60 -20.71
N VAL A 565 0.64 -3.32 -19.98
CA VAL A 565 0.99 -4.01 -18.74
C VAL A 565 0.44 -5.44 -18.82
N LEU A 566 1.34 -6.42 -18.83
CA LEU A 566 1.05 -7.84 -18.79
C LEU A 566 1.66 -8.45 -17.55
N ASN A 567 0.85 -9.17 -16.77
CA ASN A 567 1.33 -10.00 -15.67
C ASN A 567 0.78 -11.40 -15.85
N ALA A 568 1.63 -12.42 -15.66
CA ALA A 568 1.24 -13.81 -15.71
C ALA A 568 1.84 -14.56 -14.52
N VAL A 569 1.05 -15.42 -13.91
CA VAL A 569 1.47 -16.33 -12.83
C VAL A 569 1.02 -17.73 -13.17
N ALA A 570 1.88 -18.71 -12.96
CA ALA A 570 1.53 -20.11 -13.12
C ALA A 570 2.11 -20.94 -11.95
N GLN A 571 1.35 -21.91 -11.48
CA GLN A 571 1.79 -22.85 -10.45
C GLN A 571 1.39 -24.29 -10.83
N TRP A 572 2.27 -25.22 -10.52
CA TRP A 572 2.03 -26.66 -10.68
C TRP A 572 2.87 -27.46 -9.68
N LYS A 573 2.21 -28.20 -8.79
CA LYS A 573 2.87 -29.09 -7.80
C LYS A 573 4.07 -28.46 -7.08
N GLY A 574 3.89 -27.23 -6.59
CA GLY A 574 4.94 -26.48 -5.90
C GLY A 574 5.87 -25.68 -6.80
N VAL A 575 5.97 -25.98 -8.09
CA VAL A 575 6.70 -25.12 -9.05
C VAL A 575 5.85 -23.89 -9.33
N SER A 576 6.45 -22.70 -9.28
CA SER A 576 5.79 -21.43 -9.60
C SER A 576 6.63 -20.60 -10.56
N ALA A 577 5.95 -19.85 -11.42
CA ALA A 577 6.54 -18.87 -12.33
C ALA A 577 5.70 -17.59 -12.31
N SER A 578 6.35 -16.44 -12.30
CA SER A 578 5.73 -15.13 -12.43
C SER A 578 6.44 -14.33 -13.51
N PHE A 579 5.67 -13.78 -14.44
CA PHE A 579 6.19 -12.99 -15.57
C PHE A 579 5.53 -11.61 -15.59
N ILE A 580 6.35 -10.56 -15.71
CA ILE A 580 5.92 -9.17 -15.82
C ILE A 580 6.53 -8.59 -17.08
N LEU A 581 5.68 -7.94 -17.90
CA LEU A 581 6.09 -7.15 -19.06
C LEU A 581 5.31 -5.85 -19.06
N GLN A 582 6.01 -4.71 -19.00
CA GLN A 582 5.38 -3.40 -18.94
C GLN A 582 6.12 -2.42 -19.87
N SER A 583 5.38 -1.55 -20.57
CA SER A 583 5.95 -0.40 -21.26
C SER A 583 6.73 0.48 -20.28
N GLY A 584 7.75 1.16 -20.75
CA GLY A 584 8.51 2.10 -19.95
C GLY A 584 7.64 3.22 -19.40
N HIS A 585 7.96 3.68 -18.19
CA HIS A 585 7.37 4.88 -17.61
C HIS A 585 8.03 6.15 -18.20
N TRP A 586 7.50 7.30 -17.87
CA TRP A 586 8.00 8.58 -18.35
C TRP A 586 8.84 9.27 -17.26
N GLU A 587 9.98 9.78 -17.63
CA GLU A 587 10.88 10.54 -16.76
C GLU A 587 11.19 11.92 -17.32
N ASN A 588 11.72 12.78 -16.45
CA ASN A 588 12.19 14.09 -16.85
C ASN A 588 13.61 13.95 -17.39
N GLY A 589 13.74 13.91 -18.72
CA GLY A 589 15.05 13.98 -19.39
C GLY A 589 15.52 15.42 -19.49
N ALA A 590 16.73 15.73 -19.02
CA ALA A 590 17.30 17.05 -19.28
C ALA A 590 17.62 17.17 -20.77
N ALA A 591 17.24 18.30 -21.35
CA ALA A 591 17.54 18.62 -22.72
C ALA A 591 19.01 19.01 -22.87
N GLU A 592 19.55 19.69 -21.88
CA GLU A 592 20.94 20.19 -21.86
C GLU A 592 21.48 20.18 -20.41
N THR A 593 22.78 20.00 -20.29
CA THR A 593 23.50 20.10 -19.01
C THR A 593 24.58 21.15 -19.17
N TYR A 594 24.59 22.13 -18.28
CA TYR A 594 25.54 23.22 -18.29
C TYR A 594 26.52 23.09 -17.13
N ASN A 595 27.80 23.25 -17.39
CA ASN A 595 28.78 23.49 -16.35
C ASN A 595 28.61 24.92 -15.82
N MET A 596 28.54 25.10 -14.51
CA MET A 596 28.38 26.41 -13.87
C MET A 596 29.71 26.93 -13.34
N PRO A 597 30.57 27.53 -14.19
CA PRO A 597 31.91 27.95 -13.83
C PRO A 597 31.94 29.09 -12.81
N PHE A 598 30.83 29.77 -12.57
CA PHE A 598 30.74 30.88 -11.63
C PHE A 598 30.80 30.46 -10.14
N PHE A 599 30.61 29.17 -9.85
CA PHE A 599 30.65 28.65 -8.50
C PHE A 599 31.96 27.93 -8.16
N GLY A 600 32.93 27.90 -9.10
CA GLY A 600 34.26 27.30 -8.92
C GLY A 600 34.65 26.34 -10.05
N PRO A 601 35.91 25.93 -10.15
CA PRO A 601 36.40 25.02 -11.19
C PRO A 601 36.00 23.56 -10.98
N ASP A 602 35.14 23.28 -10.00
CA ASP A 602 34.76 21.93 -9.64
C ASP A 602 33.74 21.37 -10.65
N PRO A 603 34.03 20.26 -11.36
CA PRO A 603 33.12 19.67 -12.34
C PRO A 603 31.79 19.18 -11.74
N GLU A 604 31.64 19.17 -10.41
CA GLU A 604 30.41 18.79 -9.73
C GLU A 604 29.31 19.86 -9.81
N TRP A 605 29.63 21.11 -10.24
CA TRP A 605 28.64 22.20 -10.38
C TRP A 605 28.03 22.19 -11.78
N THR A 606 27.08 21.29 -11.98
CA THR A 606 26.30 21.22 -13.21
C THR A 606 24.83 21.63 -12.95
N ALA A 607 24.25 22.35 -13.89
CA ALA A 607 22.81 22.63 -13.93
C ALA A 607 22.18 21.94 -15.13
N ASN A 608 21.09 21.24 -14.89
CA ASN A 608 20.32 20.58 -15.93
C ASN A 608 19.17 21.48 -16.39
N TYR A 609 19.07 21.68 -17.69
CA TYR A 609 17.91 22.31 -18.29
C TYR A 609 16.89 21.27 -18.75
N TYR A 610 15.69 21.35 -18.23
CA TYR A 610 14.58 20.50 -18.60
C TYR A 610 13.63 21.23 -19.51
N SER A 611 13.44 20.76 -20.74
CA SER A 611 12.49 21.33 -21.70
C SER A 611 11.03 21.01 -21.36
N GLY A 612 10.79 20.15 -20.38
CA GLY A 612 9.48 19.73 -19.94
C GLY A 612 9.54 18.59 -18.89
N VAL A 613 8.39 18.17 -18.43
CA VAL A 613 8.22 17.01 -17.52
C VAL A 613 7.73 15.82 -18.33
N SER A 614 8.07 14.59 -17.89
CA SER A 614 7.65 13.35 -18.57
C SER A 614 7.95 13.38 -20.09
N ASN A 615 9.13 13.87 -20.47
CA ASN A 615 9.54 14.06 -21.86
C ASN A 615 10.40 12.90 -22.41
N TYR A 616 10.80 11.97 -21.56
CA TYR A 616 11.60 10.80 -21.94
C TYR A 616 10.90 9.52 -21.51
N GLN A 617 10.64 8.62 -22.45
CA GLN A 617 10.10 7.29 -22.12
C GLN A 617 11.23 6.31 -21.84
N MET A 618 11.23 5.76 -20.63
CA MET A 618 12.18 4.75 -20.19
C MET A 618 12.03 3.45 -21.00
N PRO A 619 13.06 2.59 -21.05
CA PRO A 619 12.94 1.24 -21.61
C PRO A 619 11.84 0.41 -20.93
N MET A 620 11.40 -0.65 -21.61
CA MET A 620 10.42 -1.59 -21.05
C MET A 620 10.95 -2.28 -19.80
N VAL A 621 10.03 -2.66 -18.92
CA VAL A 621 10.28 -3.53 -17.76
C VAL A 621 9.91 -4.96 -18.14
N MET A 622 10.84 -5.89 -17.93
CA MET A 622 10.62 -7.32 -18.11
C MET A 622 11.22 -8.09 -16.95
N ARG A 623 10.46 -8.96 -16.31
CA ARG A 623 10.95 -9.81 -15.22
C ARG A 623 10.30 -11.18 -15.26
N LEU A 624 11.13 -12.22 -15.14
CA LEU A 624 10.72 -13.59 -14.92
C LEU A 624 11.25 -14.06 -13.58
N ASP A 625 10.35 -14.52 -12.73
CA ASP A 625 10.65 -15.09 -11.42
C ASP A 625 10.26 -16.57 -11.43
N LEU A 626 11.10 -17.41 -10.87
CA LEU A 626 10.86 -18.85 -10.73
C LEU A 626 10.99 -19.26 -9.27
N GLY A 627 10.12 -20.18 -8.83
CA GLY A 627 10.12 -20.67 -7.46
C GLY A 627 9.72 -22.13 -7.37
N TYR A 628 10.11 -22.76 -6.26
CA TYR A 628 9.68 -24.09 -5.88
C TYR A 628 9.39 -24.14 -4.39
N GLN A 629 8.16 -24.52 -4.04
CA GLN A 629 7.69 -24.69 -2.68
C GLN A 629 7.45 -26.16 -2.40
N PHE A 630 7.92 -26.64 -1.26
CA PHE A 630 7.62 -27.99 -0.76
C PHE A 630 7.50 -27.98 0.75
N GLY A 631 6.62 -28.85 1.24
CA GLY A 631 6.42 -29.06 2.67
C GLY A 631 6.71 -30.49 3.06
N PHE A 632 7.15 -30.68 4.29
CA PHE A 632 7.29 -32.00 4.93
C PHE A 632 6.91 -31.91 6.40
N ARG A 633 6.68 -33.06 7.03
CA ARG A 633 6.26 -33.11 8.43
C ARG A 633 7.22 -33.97 9.26
N THR A 634 7.60 -33.47 10.43
CA THR A 634 8.40 -34.20 11.42
C THR A 634 7.60 -34.29 12.72
N GLY A 635 6.97 -35.45 12.96
CA GLY A 635 6.03 -35.61 14.05
C GLY A 635 4.81 -34.68 13.94
N LYS A 636 4.64 -33.77 14.91
CA LYS A 636 3.56 -32.77 14.91
C LYS A 636 3.95 -31.43 14.23
N VAL A 637 5.21 -31.32 13.83
CA VAL A 637 5.78 -30.08 13.26
C VAL A 637 5.69 -30.11 11.75
N GLU A 638 5.14 -29.06 11.16
CA GLU A 638 5.07 -28.84 9.72
C GLU A 638 6.21 -27.91 9.29
N HIS A 639 6.86 -28.26 8.20
CA HIS A 639 7.97 -27.51 7.62
C HIS A 639 7.61 -27.11 6.19
N ASP A 640 7.67 -25.80 5.90
CA ASP A 640 7.49 -25.26 4.56
C ASP A 640 8.79 -24.60 4.12
N VAL A 641 9.26 -24.98 2.95
CA VAL A 641 10.46 -24.44 2.33
C VAL A 641 10.07 -23.84 0.99
N ASN A 642 10.48 -22.63 0.75
CA ASN A 642 10.32 -21.95 -0.54
C ASN A 642 11.70 -21.49 -1.01
N ILE A 643 12.09 -21.88 -2.22
CA ILE A 643 13.33 -21.49 -2.86
C ILE A 643 13.00 -20.94 -4.26
N GLY A 644 13.69 -19.89 -4.66
CA GLY A 644 13.43 -19.31 -5.96
C GLY A 644 14.50 -18.33 -6.41
N VAL A 645 14.25 -17.75 -7.55
CA VAL A 645 15.08 -16.70 -8.14
C VAL A 645 14.19 -15.65 -8.76
N CYS A 646 14.33 -14.41 -8.31
CA CYS A 646 13.70 -13.26 -8.96
C CYS A 646 14.61 -12.75 -10.07
N ASN A 647 13.97 -12.24 -11.15
CA ASN A 647 14.63 -11.70 -12.33
C ASN A 647 15.67 -12.67 -12.94
N VAL A 648 15.25 -13.92 -13.21
CA VAL A 648 16.11 -14.98 -13.78
C VAL A 648 16.80 -14.54 -15.08
N THR A 649 16.13 -13.68 -15.84
CA THR A 649 16.67 -13.13 -17.10
C THR A 649 17.76 -12.08 -16.90
N ASN A 650 17.96 -11.62 -15.67
CA ASN A 650 18.86 -10.52 -15.31
C ASN A 650 18.64 -9.27 -16.18
N HIS A 651 17.39 -8.99 -16.53
CA HIS A 651 17.06 -7.78 -17.26
C HIS A 651 17.21 -6.56 -16.34
N PHE A 652 17.96 -5.55 -16.79
CA PHE A 652 18.16 -4.32 -16.04
C PHE A 652 16.93 -3.41 -16.17
N ASN A 653 15.96 -3.62 -15.28
CA ASN A 653 14.74 -2.84 -15.28
C ASN A 653 14.98 -1.40 -14.81
N PRO A 654 14.56 -0.39 -15.58
CA PRO A 654 14.86 1.00 -15.30
C PRO A 654 14.18 1.46 -14.00
N PHE A 655 14.96 2.10 -13.14
CA PHE A 655 14.49 2.74 -11.91
C PHE A 655 14.48 4.25 -12.06
N MET A 656 15.63 4.86 -12.32
CA MET A 656 15.76 6.29 -12.53
C MET A 656 16.95 6.63 -13.42
N LEU A 657 16.92 7.82 -14.01
CA LEU A 657 18.04 8.42 -14.73
C LEU A 657 18.80 9.36 -13.79
N TYR A 658 20.12 9.36 -13.92
CA TYR A 658 20.98 10.39 -13.33
C TYR A 658 22.08 10.79 -14.30
N PHE A 659 22.53 12.02 -14.18
CA PHE A 659 23.66 12.51 -14.96
C PHE A 659 24.95 12.22 -14.20
N ASP A 660 25.85 11.49 -14.83
CA ASP A 660 27.18 11.23 -14.29
C ASP A 660 28.19 12.26 -14.84
N ALA A 661 28.55 13.21 -14.00
CA ALA A 661 29.47 14.29 -14.37
C ALA A 661 30.87 13.79 -14.77
N LYS A 662 31.31 12.59 -14.30
CA LYS A 662 32.62 12.02 -14.63
C LYS A 662 32.67 11.48 -16.06
N THR A 663 31.56 10.95 -16.54
CA THR A 663 31.46 10.39 -17.91
C THR A 663 30.72 11.32 -18.86
N GLU A 664 30.28 12.50 -18.37
CA GLU A 664 29.47 13.50 -19.09
C GLU A 664 28.27 12.88 -19.80
N GLY A 665 27.61 11.92 -19.14
CA GLY A 665 26.55 11.14 -19.76
C GLY A 665 25.44 10.73 -18.80
N TRP A 666 24.27 10.48 -19.38
CA TRP A 666 23.13 9.95 -18.64
C TRP A 666 23.31 8.46 -18.37
N LYS A 667 23.11 8.06 -17.13
CA LYS A 667 23.13 6.67 -16.68
C LYS A 667 21.79 6.28 -16.09
N MET A 668 21.47 5.00 -16.24
CA MET A 668 20.27 4.38 -15.70
C MET A 668 20.61 3.50 -14.51
N ILE A 669 19.89 3.67 -13.43
CA ILE A 669 19.95 2.77 -12.27
C ILE A 669 18.87 1.70 -12.43
N ALA A 670 19.19 0.44 -12.11
CA ALA A 670 18.25 -0.67 -11.95
C ALA A 670 18.31 -1.16 -10.50
N LEU A 671 17.16 -1.51 -9.90
CA LEU A 671 17.10 -1.90 -8.48
C LEU A 671 17.26 -3.39 -8.25
N LEU A 672 16.66 -4.23 -9.08
CA LEU A 672 16.61 -5.68 -8.86
C LEU A 672 17.43 -6.42 -9.92
N PRO A 673 18.69 -6.82 -9.62
CA PRO A 673 19.40 -7.82 -10.41
C PRO A 673 18.78 -9.21 -10.21
N VAL A 674 19.43 -10.26 -10.72
CA VAL A 674 19.13 -11.64 -10.30
C VAL A 674 19.25 -11.74 -8.79
N LEU A 675 18.14 -12.09 -8.12
CA LEU A 675 18.07 -12.21 -6.67
C LEU A 675 17.55 -13.62 -6.29
N PRO A 676 18.44 -14.49 -5.76
CA PRO A 676 17.97 -15.72 -5.12
C PRO A 676 17.06 -15.39 -3.95
N ASN A 677 15.92 -16.07 -3.83
CA ASN A 677 15.06 -15.96 -2.68
C ASN A 677 14.91 -17.30 -1.95
N PHE A 678 14.71 -17.21 -0.66
CA PHE A 678 14.56 -18.34 0.23
C PHE A 678 13.59 -17.97 1.32
N SER A 679 12.70 -18.90 1.69
CA SER A 679 11.97 -18.82 2.95
C SER A 679 11.84 -20.21 3.57
N TYR A 680 11.94 -20.26 4.88
CA TYR A 680 11.71 -21.45 5.67
C TYR A 680 10.77 -21.15 6.82
N ARG A 681 9.71 -21.92 6.92
CA ARG A 681 8.71 -21.82 7.97
C ARG A 681 8.58 -23.14 8.73
N VAL A 682 8.47 -23.04 10.04
CA VAL A 682 8.13 -24.16 10.91
C VAL A 682 6.85 -23.80 11.66
N SER A 683 5.87 -24.74 11.67
CA SER A 683 4.55 -24.54 12.29
C SER A 683 4.21 -25.72 13.21
N PHE A 684 3.51 -25.44 14.32
CA PHE A 684 3.15 -26.43 15.34
C PHE A 684 1.90 -26.01 16.13
#